data_71afeb3a0b88cea8552e8bd903362ca6
#
_entry.id   71afeb3a0b88cea8552e8bd903362ca6
#
_cell.length_a   1.000
_cell.length_b   1.000
_cell.length_c   1.000
_cell.angle_alpha   90.00
_cell.angle_beta   90.00
_cell.angle_gamma   90.00
#
_symmetry.space_group_name_H-M   'P 1'
#
loop_
_entity.id
_entity.type
_entity.pdbx_description
1 polymer ?
#
loop_
_entity_poly.entity_id
_entity_poly.type
_entity_poly.pdbx_seq_one_letter_code
_entity_poly.pdbx_strand_id
1 'polypeptide(L)'
;MLPRLHLQSDVDPVVLTFLHELEAAGFTGDIETQYSSRLAVATDNSVYQQLPQAVILPKSTEDVALIGKMSSKPEFERVTFSPRGGGTGTNGQALTKGVVVDLSRYMNQVIEINAEEGWIRVQSGVIKDQLNDAVRPYGYFFSPDLSTSNRATIGGMVNTDASGQGSLKYGKTSDHVLSLQAVFADGSILETDMSHGTPDEGNYAFKAMQVTEAVCRDKRQQIVDKFPPLNRFLTGYDLKNAISEETGAFNITRVLCGAEGSLAFITEAKLNLTRIPKARTLVNVKYDSFDSALRNAPLMVEANALSVETVDSKVLNLAKEDIVWHSVSDLITDVPGKEMQGINIVEFADQDEKAVEELVAKLTASLDEALANQQSGIIGYQVCTDLASINRIYNMRKKAVGLLGAAKGRAKPVPFTEDTCVPPENLADFIAEFRELLDSKQLAYGMFGHVDAGVLHVRPALDMCDPKQELMMHEISDEVVKLVAKYGGLMWGEHGKGFRSEYGPAFFGEELFAELRRVKEAFDPHNKMNPGKICTPLNTNFELVKVSDKKRGYYDRQIDVQVRDSFKQAMECNGNGLCFNYETSSPMCPSMKVTADRRHSPKGRAGLVREWLRQLTEQGIDILDLEQQTLTKTPTIKTMIDRIRNRINQRHEYDFSHEVYEAMNGCLACKACASQCPIKVDVPSFRSRFLNIYHSRYQRPVKDYLVANIETMLPLMGKAPRLVNGMLEQKWVQSLTEKTVGYVDTPLLTVPTLAQRIRRHPVATFDMQYLAGISKDEREQHVIIVQDPFTSYYDADVVEDFIALVIKLGKKPVLLPFKPNGKAQHIKGFLRQFKATAESTAAFLEKVADLKIAMVGVDPALVLCYRDEYAEVLGDKRGDFTVLTVHEWLKPRLSEFVTSETTSGEAWYLLAHCTEKTKLPNAEKEWGEIFAHFGGLLKTVPVGCCGMAGTFGHELDKLQMSKDIYGLSWKPSLEKLPKERCLITGYSCRSQVKRFEHIKPKHPLQALLQLI
;
A
#
# COMPACT_ATOMS: atom_id res chain seq x y z
N MET A 1 -27.10 3.15 22.71
CA MET A 1 -26.24 1.91 22.77
C MET A 1 -26.20 1.33 21.36
N LEU A 2 -25.04 0.90 20.87
CA LEU A 2 -24.88 0.28 19.56
C LEU A 2 -25.85 -0.90 19.39
N PRO A 3 -26.61 -1.03 18.29
CA PRO A 3 -27.43 -2.22 18.03
C PRO A 3 -26.56 -3.43 17.66
N ARG A 4 -27.15 -4.60 17.62
CA ARG A 4 -26.53 -5.82 17.08
C ARG A 4 -26.76 -5.85 15.57
N LEU A 5 -25.71 -6.14 14.84
CA LEU A 5 -25.76 -6.23 13.38
C LEU A 5 -25.86 -7.71 12.93
N HIS A 6 -26.86 -8.00 12.14
CA HIS A 6 -27.10 -9.35 11.64
C HIS A 6 -26.27 -9.66 10.40
N LEU A 7 -26.14 -10.95 10.09
CA LEU A 7 -25.51 -11.40 8.86
C LEU A 7 -26.29 -10.89 7.64
N GLN A 8 -25.60 -10.28 6.70
CA GLN A 8 -26.22 -9.69 5.51
C GLN A 8 -26.34 -10.65 4.34
N SER A 9 -25.60 -11.74 4.36
CA SER A 9 -25.58 -12.72 3.27
C SER A 9 -25.11 -14.07 3.77
N ASP A 10 -25.98 -15.05 3.69
CA ASP A 10 -25.63 -16.45 3.95
C ASP A 10 -24.84 -17.04 2.78
N VAL A 11 -24.06 -18.07 3.07
CA VAL A 11 -23.37 -18.87 2.06
C VAL A 11 -24.36 -19.89 1.47
N ASP A 12 -24.36 -20.06 0.13
CA ASP A 12 -25.20 -21.05 -0.55
C ASP A 12 -24.97 -22.45 0.07
N PRO A 13 -26.03 -23.20 0.44
CA PRO A 13 -25.90 -24.53 1.02
C PRO A 13 -25.07 -25.50 0.18
N VAL A 14 -25.12 -25.41 -1.15
CA VAL A 14 -24.30 -26.26 -2.03
C VAL A 14 -22.82 -25.91 -1.91
N VAL A 15 -22.51 -24.63 -1.78
CA VAL A 15 -21.12 -24.20 -1.53
C VAL A 15 -20.66 -24.69 -0.15
N LEU A 16 -21.50 -24.59 0.87
CA LEU A 16 -21.15 -25.13 2.21
C LEU A 16 -20.88 -26.63 2.15
N THR A 17 -21.74 -27.39 1.47
CA THR A 17 -21.54 -28.85 1.29
C THR A 17 -20.23 -29.13 0.56
N PHE A 18 -19.94 -28.39 -0.53
CA PHE A 18 -18.68 -28.49 -1.24
C PHE A 18 -17.47 -28.24 -0.34
N LEU A 19 -17.50 -27.18 0.49
CA LEU A 19 -16.41 -26.83 1.38
C LEU A 19 -16.18 -27.91 2.45
N HIS A 20 -17.24 -28.49 3.02
CA HIS A 20 -17.16 -29.60 3.97
C HIS A 20 -16.56 -30.86 3.35
N GLU A 21 -17.00 -31.21 2.12
CA GLU A 21 -16.45 -32.37 1.43
C GLU A 21 -14.99 -32.15 1.02
N LEU A 22 -14.62 -30.91 0.63
CA LEU A 22 -13.25 -30.56 0.31
C LEU A 22 -12.32 -30.73 1.53
N GLU A 23 -12.76 -30.27 2.72
CA GLU A 23 -12.03 -30.44 3.97
C GLU A 23 -11.92 -31.93 4.32
N ALA A 24 -13.02 -32.68 4.20
CA ALA A 24 -13.06 -34.13 4.47
C ALA A 24 -12.17 -34.93 3.51
N ALA A 25 -11.98 -34.47 2.28
CA ALA A 25 -11.11 -35.08 1.27
C ALA A 25 -9.60 -34.80 1.52
N GLY A 26 -9.24 -34.05 2.55
CA GLY A 26 -7.86 -33.82 2.96
C GLY A 26 -7.26 -32.49 2.46
N PHE A 27 -8.07 -31.50 2.12
CA PHE A 27 -7.60 -30.15 1.83
C PHE A 27 -6.81 -29.60 3.03
N THR A 28 -5.59 -29.13 2.77
CA THR A 28 -4.67 -28.70 3.84
C THR A 28 -4.66 -27.19 4.07
N GLY A 29 -5.24 -26.43 3.17
CA GLY A 29 -5.32 -24.97 3.23
C GLY A 29 -6.38 -24.46 4.22
N ASP A 30 -6.60 -23.13 4.19
CA ASP A 30 -7.65 -22.52 5.01
C ASP A 30 -8.94 -22.33 4.20
N ILE A 31 -10.08 -22.47 4.87
CA ILE A 31 -11.41 -22.21 4.33
C ILE A 31 -12.09 -21.13 5.17
N GLU A 32 -12.39 -19.99 4.56
CA GLU A 32 -12.96 -18.84 5.26
C GLU A 32 -14.36 -18.50 4.70
N THR A 33 -15.38 -18.64 5.53
CA THR A 33 -16.77 -18.32 5.22
C THR A 33 -17.30 -17.10 5.96
N GLN A 34 -16.51 -16.55 6.91
CA GLN A 34 -16.87 -15.36 7.67
C GLN A 34 -17.16 -14.18 6.73
N TYR A 35 -18.17 -13.39 7.08
CA TYR A 35 -18.59 -12.24 6.26
C TYR A 35 -17.45 -11.23 6.06
N SER A 36 -16.65 -10.95 7.08
CA SER A 36 -15.50 -10.05 7.00
C SER A 36 -14.39 -10.54 6.05
N SER A 37 -14.12 -11.85 6.02
CA SER A 37 -13.14 -12.45 5.12
C SER A 37 -13.60 -12.35 3.67
N ARG A 38 -14.87 -12.67 3.42
CA ARG A 38 -15.53 -12.55 2.11
C ARG A 38 -15.53 -11.09 1.63
N LEU A 39 -15.85 -10.15 2.53
CA LEU A 39 -15.90 -8.72 2.23
C LEU A 39 -14.50 -8.13 1.93
N ALA A 40 -13.46 -8.61 2.61
CA ALA A 40 -12.08 -8.14 2.38
C ALA A 40 -11.57 -8.43 0.96
N VAL A 41 -12.10 -9.47 0.31
CA VAL A 41 -11.78 -9.82 -1.09
C VAL A 41 -12.88 -9.42 -2.08
N ALA A 42 -14.01 -8.88 -1.62
CA ALA A 42 -15.11 -8.41 -2.46
C ALA A 42 -14.73 -7.20 -3.34
N THR A 43 -13.59 -6.59 -3.10
CA THR A 43 -13.04 -5.46 -3.86
C THR A 43 -11.58 -5.71 -4.25
N ASP A 44 -11.17 -5.13 -5.38
CA ASP A 44 -9.79 -5.06 -5.84
C ASP A 44 -9.38 -3.59 -6.07
N ASN A 45 -8.54 -3.29 -7.05
CA ASN A 45 -8.19 -1.91 -7.41
C ASN A 45 -9.19 -1.25 -8.36
N SER A 46 -10.22 -2.00 -8.80
CA SER A 46 -11.29 -1.48 -9.63
C SER A 46 -12.38 -0.74 -8.83
N VAL A 47 -13.36 -0.21 -9.52
CA VAL A 47 -14.56 0.39 -8.91
C VAL A 47 -15.63 -0.63 -8.52
N TYR A 48 -15.50 -1.87 -8.96
CA TYR A 48 -16.50 -2.93 -8.76
C TYR A 48 -16.44 -3.51 -7.35
N GLN A 49 -17.57 -4.10 -6.94
CA GLN A 49 -17.67 -4.87 -5.69
C GLN A 49 -18.58 -6.07 -5.92
N GLN A 50 -18.04 -7.27 -5.70
CA GLN A 50 -18.78 -8.54 -5.71
C GLN A 50 -18.43 -9.35 -4.49
N LEU A 51 -19.43 -9.67 -3.67
CA LEU A 51 -19.26 -10.49 -2.46
C LEU A 51 -19.19 -11.96 -2.85
N PRO A 52 -18.06 -12.65 -2.59
CA PRO A 52 -17.97 -14.09 -2.86
C PRO A 52 -18.70 -14.92 -1.81
N GLN A 53 -18.93 -16.20 -2.11
CA GLN A 53 -19.50 -17.18 -1.18
C GLN A 53 -18.51 -17.57 -0.08
N ALA A 54 -17.24 -17.79 -0.46
CA ALA A 54 -16.17 -18.17 0.45
C ALA A 54 -14.82 -17.75 -0.10
N VAL A 55 -13.78 -17.85 0.74
CA VAL A 55 -12.37 -17.73 0.36
C VAL A 55 -11.65 -19.01 0.74
N ILE A 56 -10.99 -19.63 -0.24
CA ILE A 56 -10.14 -20.81 -0.05
C ILE A 56 -8.69 -20.41 -0.27
N LEU A 57 -7.80 -20.84 0.63
CA LEU A 57 -6.38 -20.47 0.61
C LEU A 57 -5.54 -21.76 0.57
N PRO A 58 -5.29 -22.32 -0.62
CA PRO A 58 -4.53 -23.56 -0.77
C PRO A 58 -3.05 -23.35 -0.38
N LYS A 59 -2.42 -24.45 0.05
CA LYS A 59 -0.99 -24.49 0.43
C LYS A 59 -0.09 -25.11 -0.62
N SER A 60 -0.69 -25.89 -1.53
CA SER A 60 0.07 -26.61 -2.55
C SER A 60 -0.73 -26.75 -3.86
N THR A 61 -0.07 -27.22 -4.91
CA THR A 61 -0.70 -27.57 -6.18
C THR A 61 -1.70 -28.69 -6.02
N GLU A 62 -1.44 -29.65 -5.13
CA GLU A 62 -2.35 -30.77 -4.82
C GLU A 62 -3.66 -30.28 -4.18
N ASP A 63 -3.58 -29.27 -3.30
CA ASP A 63 -4.77 -28.60 -2.76
C ASP A 63 -5.62 -27.98 -3.89
N VAL A 64 -4.96 -27.30 -4.84
CA VAL A 64 -5.65 -26.70 -5.99
C VAL A 64 -6.26 -27.78 -6.90
N ALA A 65 -5.54 -28.88 -7.16
CA ALA A 65 -6.03 -30.01 -7.92
C ALA A 65 -7.24 -30.68 -7.23
N LEU A 66 -7.21 -30.77 -5.91
CA LEU A 66 -8.33 -31.29 -5.13
C LEU A 66 -9.59 -30.42 -5.25
N ILE A 67 -9.44 -29.07 -5.29
CA ILE A 67 -10.55 -28.14 -5.55
C ILE A 67 -11.21 -28.48 -6.91
N GLY A 68 -10.41 -28.61 -7.98
CA GLY A 68 -10.90 -28.99 -9.32
C GLY A 68 -11.61 -30.34 -9.31
N LYS A 69 -10.94 -31.37 -8.79
CA LYS A 69 -11.47 -32.74 -8.71
C LYS A 69 -12.79 -32.81 -7.95
N MET A 70 -12.87 -32.16 -6.79
CA MET A 70 -14.09 -32.17 -5.99
C MET A 70 -15.22 -31.40 -6.66
N SER A 71 -14.91 -30.27 -7.28
CA SER A 71 -15.92 -29.46 -7.98
C SER A 71 -16.45 -30.09 -9.25
N SER A 72 -15.78 -31.11 -9.81
CA SER A 72 -16.21 -31.82 -11.02
C SER A 72 -17.35 -32.81 -10.76
N LYS A 73 -17.69 -33.06 -9.49
CA LYS A 73 -18.86 -33.87 -9.16
C LYS A 73 -20.15 -33.17 -9.61
N PRO A 74 -21.16 -33.92 -10.15
CA PRO A 74 -22.37 -33.30 -10.67
C PRO A 74 -23.13 -32.41 -9.69
N GLU A 75 -23.14 -32.76 -8.39
CA GLU A 75 -23.76 -31.97 -7.31
C GLU A 75 -23.16 -30.61 -7.13
N PHE A 76 -21.89 -30.39 -7.54
CA PHE A 76 -21.15 -29.14 -7.42
C PHE A 76 -20.95 -28.39 -8.75
N GLU A 77 -21.71 -28.78 -9.81
CA GLU A 77 -21.58 -28.16 -11.13
C GLU A 77 -21.73 -26.63 -11.09
N ARG A 78 -22.60 -26.11 -10.23
CA ARG A 78 -22.83 -24.66 -10.08
C ARG A 78 -21.83 -23.90 -9.20
N VAL A 79 -20.89 -24.61 -8.57
CA VAL A 79 -19.82 -23.95 -7.79
C VAL A 79 -18.80 -23.36 -8.73
N THR A 80 -18.60 -22.05 -8.65
CA THR A 80 -17.68 -21.30 -9.52
C THR A 80 -16.54 -20.71 -8.73
N PHE A 81 -15.40 -20.49 -9.39
CA PHE A 81 -14.16 -20.05 -8.79
C PHE A 81 -13.56 -18.83 -9.49
N SER A 82 -12.84 -17.98 -8.72
CA SER A 82 -11.94 -16.98 -9.30
C SER A 82 -10.60 -17.06 -8.59
N PRO A 83 -9.49 -17.29 -9.31
CA PRO A 83 -8.17 -17.21 -8.71
C PRO A 83 -7.85 -15.77 -8.31
N ARG A 84 -7.11 -15.61 -7.21
CA ARG A 84 -6.71 -14.30 -6.71
C ARG A 84 -5.24 -14.27 -6.34
N GLY A 85 -4.53 -13.29 -6.86
CA GLY A 85 -3.19 -12.89 -6.43
C GLY A 85 -3.22 -11.60 -5.61
N GLY A 86 -2.46 -10.56 -6.01
CA GLY A 86 -2.40 -9.28 -5.33
C GLY A 86 -3.70 -8.46 -5.30
N GLY A 87 -4.63 -8.71 -6.22
CA GLY A 87 -5.84 -7.90 -6.39
C GLY A 87 -5.53 -6.47 -6.83
N THR A 88 -4.53 -6.31 -7.67
CA THR A 88 -4.02 -5.02 -8.19
C THR A 88 -4.62 -4.61 -9.53
N GLY A 89 -5.34 -5.52 -10.20
CA GLY A 89 -6.04 -5.24 -11.47
C GLY A 89 -7.09 -4.14 -11.31
N THR A 90 -7.21 -3.29 -12.34
CA THR A 90 -8.10 -2.11 -12.33
C THR A 90 -9.48 -2.37 -12.91
N ASN A 91 -9.72 -3.57 -13.46
CA ASN A 91 -10.96 -3.90 -14.17
C ASN A 91 -11.76 -5.04 -13.53
N GLY A 92 -11.45 -5.44 -12.29
CA GLY A 92 -12.24 -6.42 -11.55
C GLY A 92 -12.01 -7.88 -11.93
N GLN A 93 -10.85 -8.22 -12.51
CA GLN A 93 -10.53 -9.58 -12.95
C GLN A 93 -10.66 -10.62 -11.83
N ALA A 94 -10.27 -10.26 -10.60
CA ALA A 94 -10.27 -11.17 -9.45
C ALA A 94 -11.57 -11.16 -8.63
N LEU A 95 -12.63 -10.53 -9.13
CA LEU A 95 -13.92 -10.43 -8.44
C LEU A 95 -14.90 -11.48 -8.93
N THR A 96 -15.62 -12.12 -8.01
CA THR A 96 -16.60 -13.16 -8.29
C THR A 96 -17.71 -13.19 -7.26
N LYS A 97 -18.88 -13.71 -7.65
CA LYS A 97 -19.96 -14.09 -6.72
C LYS A 97 -19.82 -15.56 -6.26
N GLY A 98 -18.90 -16.32 -6.85
CA GLY A 98 -18.57 -17.70 -6.49
C GLY A 98 -17.56 -17.77 -5.34
N VAL A 99 -16.62 -18.68 -5.41
CA VAL A 99 -15.56 -18.89 -4.41
C VAL A 99 -14.26 -18.25 -4.90
N VAL A 100 -13.61 -17.44 -4.05
CA VAL A 100 -12.27 -16.92 -4.31
C VAL A 100 -11.23 -17.95 -3.88
N VAL A 101 -10.30 -18.28 -4.78
CA VAL A 101 -9.12 -19.12 -4.48
C VAL A 101 -7.91 -18.21 -4.42
N ASP A 102 -7.50 -17.84 -3.20
CA ASP A 102 -6.39 -16.91 -2.97
C ASP A 102 -5.07 -17.68 -2.86
N LEU A 103 -4.25 -17.62 -3.91
CA LEU A 103 -2.96 -18.32 -4.02
C LEU A 103 -1.82 -17.53 -3.37
N SER A 104 -2.06 -16.30 -2.88
CA SER A 104 -0.98 -15.40 -2.45
C SER A 104 -0.50 -15.64 -1.01
N ARG A 105 -1.33 -16.24 -0.13
CA ARG A 105 -0.99 -16.37 1.29
C ARG A 105 0.09 -17.43 1.55
N TYR A 106 -0.01 -18.59 0.91
CA TYR A 106 0.83 -19.75 1.19
C TYR A 106 1.71 -20.17 0.02
N MET A 107 1.23 -20.03 -1.22
CA MET A 107 1.94 -20.45 -2.42
C MET A 107 2.89 -19.35 -2.93
N ASN A 108 3.86 -18.97 -2.12
CA ASN A 108 4.76 -17.81 -2.33
C ASN A 108 6.25 -18.15 -2.20
N GLN A 109 6.63 -19.39 -2.52
CA GLN A 109 8.01 -19.85 -2.45
C GLN A 109 8.75 -19.61 -3.76
N VAL A 110 10.02 -19.20 -3.66
CA VAL A 110 11.02 -19.34 -4.73
C VAL A 110 11.49 -20.78 -4.67
N ILE A 111 11.23 -21.55 -5.73
CA ILE A 111 11.51 -22.99 -5.78
C ILE A 111 12.97 -23.23 -6.19
N GLU A 112 13.40 -22.57 -7.27
CA GLU A 112 14.74 -22.77 -7.82
C GLU A 112 15.23 -21.51 -8.55
N ILE A 113 16.53 -21.22 -8.45
CA ILE A 113 17.23 -20.19 -9.21
C ILE A 113 18.38 -20.83 -9.95
N ASN A 114 18.35 -20.77 -11.28
CA ASN A 114 19.47 -21.17 -12.12
C ASN A 114 20.13 -19.92 -12.72
N ALA A 115 21.15 -19.44 -12.03
CA ALA A 115 21.87 -18.24 -12.44
C ALA A 115 22.77 -18.45 -13.66
N GLU A 116 23.16 -19.69 -13.95
CA GLU A 116 23.99 -20.03 -15.12
C GLU A 116 23.18 -19.92 -16.42
N GLU A 117 21.97 -20.48 -16.41
CA GLU A 117 21.05 -20.44 -17.53
C GLU A 117 20.15 -19.19 -17.54
N GLY A 118 20.12 -18.42 -16.44
CA GLY A 118 19.39 -17.17 -16.34
C GLY A 118 17.87 -17.35 -16.20
N TRP A 119 17.40 -18.29 -15.38
CA TRP A 119 15.98 -18.49 -15.10
C TRP A 119 15.69 -18.74 -13.62
N ILE A 120 14.41 -18.56 -13.26
CA ILE A 120 13.87 -18.81 -11.91
C ILE A 120 12.55 -19.58 -12.02
N ARG A 121 12.29 -20.51 -11.09
CA ARG A 121 11.00 -21.17 -10.87
C ARG A 121 10.41 -20.71 -9.56
N VAL A 122 9.15 -20.25 -9.60
CA VAL A 122 8.44 -19.68 -8.46
C VAL A 122 7.01 -20.14 -8.40
N GLN A 123 6.45 -20.19 -7.19
CA GLN A 123 5.01 -20.32 -7.01
C GLN A 123 4.29 -19.03 -7.37
N SER A 124 3.03 -19.14 -7.77
CA SER A 124 2.22 -18.02 -8.30
C SER A 124 2.00 -16.85 -7.34
N GLY A 125 2.08 -17.09 -6.03
CA GLY A 125 1.93 -16.07 -4.98
C GLY A 125 3.18 -15.23 -4.71
N VAL A 126 4.33 -15.54 -5.30
CA VAL A 126 5.56 -14.74 -5.14
C VAL A 126 5.33 -13.33 -5.68
N ILE A 127 5.74 -12.33 -4.90
CA ILE A 127 5.67 -10.91 -5.30
C ILE A 127 6.84 -10.56 -6.20
N LYS A 128 6.59 -9.78 -7.26
CA LYS A 128 7.63 -9.39 -8.25
C LYS A 128 8.89 -8.81 -7.59
N ASP A 129 8.75 -7.87 -6.64
CA ASP A 129 9.91 -7.28 -5.98
C ASP A 129 10.69 -8.30 -5.13
N GLN A 130 10.00 -9.25 -4.47
CA GLN A 130 10.65 -10.34 -3.74
C GLN A 130 11.43 -11.27 -4.68
N LEU A 131 10.88 -11.55 -5.87
CA LEU A 131 11.60 -12.27 -6.92
C LEU A 131 12.87 -11.51 -7.31
N ASN A 132 12.74 -10.22 -7.60
CA ASN A 132 13.87 -9.38 -7.98
C ASN A 132 14.94 -9.29 -6.88
N ASP A 133 14.55 -9.23 -5.62
CA ASP A 133 15.49 -9.26 -4.50
C ASP A 133 16.25 -10.58 -4.40
N ALA A 134 15.58 -11.69 -4.72
CA ALA A 134 16.20 -13.03 -4.73
C ALA A 134 17.24 -13.20 -5.85
N VAL A 135 17.00 -12.62 -7.04
CA VAL A 135 17.90 -12.79 -8.20
C VAL A 135 18.94 -11.67 -8.35
N ARG A 136 18.76 -10.53 -7.67
CA ARG A 136 19.69 -9.39 -7.73
C ARG A 136 21.15 -9.74 -7.37
N PRO A 137 21.44 -10.58 -6.37
CA PRO A 137 22.81 -10.99 -6.06
C PRO A 137 23.53 -11.69 -7.22
N TYR A 138 22.78 -12.25 -8.17
CA TYR A 138 23.29 -12.92 -9.36
C TYR A 138 23.40 -11.99 -10.58
N GLY A 139 23.05 -10.71 -10.43
CA GLY A 139 23.07 -9.71 -11.50
C GLY A 139 21.88 -9.76 -12.46
N TYR A 140 20.76 -10.34 -12.00
CA TYR A 140 19.55 -10.49 -12.79
C TYR A 140 18.35 -9.76 -12.19
N PHE A 141 17.32 -9.54 -13.01
CA PHE A 141 15.99 -9.10 -12.61
C PHE A 141 14.93 -9.65 -13.58
N PHE A 142 13.68 -9.65 -13.15
CA PHE A 142 12.53 -9.96 -13.99
C PHE A 142 12.03 -8.64 -14.60
N SER A 143 12.21 -8.49 -15.91
CA SER A 143 12.14 -7.21 -16.60
C SER A 143 10.74 -6.65 -16.83
N PRO A 144 9.64 -7.41 -17.04
CA PRO A 144 8.31 -6.82 -17.15
C PRO A 144 8.00 -5.95 -15.93
N ASP A 145 7.93 -4.62 -16.11
CA ASP A 145 7.74 -3.69 -14.98
C ASP A 145 6.29 -3.27 -14.81
N LEU A 146 5.92 -2.91 -13.58
CA LEU A 146 4.60 -2.39 -13.25
C LEU A 146 4.66 -1.53 -11.98
N SER A 147 3.76 -0.55 -11.89
CA SER A 147 3.66 0.35 -10.75
C SER A 147 3.28 -0.34 -9.43
N THR A 148 2.79 -1.57 -9.51
CA THR A 148 2.36 -2.39 -8.36
C THR A 148 3.35 -3.49 -7.99
N SER A 149 4.59 -3.46 -8.49
CA SER A 149 5.61 -4.50 -8.35
C SER A 149 5.83 -5.00 -6.91
N ASN A 150 5.68 -4.12 -5.93
CA ASN A 150 5.85 -4.43 -4.50
C ASN A 150 4.68 -5.23 -3.87
N ARG A 151 3.64 -5.55 -4.66
CA ARG A 151 2.44 -6.28 -4.21
C ARG A 151 1.74 -7.11 -5.30
N ALA A 152 2.16 -7.01 -6.54
CA ALA A 152 1.68 -7.85 -7.64
C ALA A 152 2.36 -9.23 -7.56
N THR A 153 1.54 -10.29 -7.66
CA THR A 153 2.04 -11.66 -7.66
C THR A 153 2.39 -12.12 -9.07
N ILE A 154 3.35 -13.04 -9.18
CA ILE A 154 3.74 -13.62 -10.47
C ILE A 154 2.54 -14.28 -11.16
N GLY A 155 1.71 -15.05 -10.44
CA GLY A 155 0.50 -15.64 -11.03
C GLY A 155 -0.50 -14.59 -11.52
N GLY A 156 -0.60 -13.43 -10.84
CA GLY A 156 -1.38 -12.29 -11.33
C GLY A 156 -0.81 -11.69 -12.60
N MET A 157 0.54 -11.54 -12.69
CA MET A 157 1.22 -11.02 -13.87
C MET A 157 1.04 -11.96 -15.07
N VAL A 158 1.17 -13.28 -14.87
CA VAL A 158 0.93 -14.29 -15.90
C VAL A 158 -0.52 -14.21 -16.39
N ASN A 159 -1.50 -14.20 -15.48
CA ASN A 159 -2.92 -14.19 -15.85
C ASN A 159 -3.40 -12.91 -16.53
N THR A 160 -2.72 -11.79 -16.36
CA THR A 160 -3.02 -10.53 -17.06
C THR A 160 -2.06 -10.25 -18.20
N ASP A 161 -1.08 -11.11 -18.44
CA ASP A 161 0.04 -10.88 -19.38
C ASP A 161 0.64 -9.48 -19.18
N ALA A 162 0.95 -9.19 -17.90
CA ALA A 162 1.29 -7.85 -17.47
C ALA A 162 2.52 -7.29 -18.17
N SER A 163 2.43 -6.05 -18.57
CA SER A 163 3.52 -5.25 -19.15
C SER A 163 3.52 -3.85 -18.54
N GLY A 164 4.50 -3.05 -18.90
CA GLY A 164 4.61 -1.68 -18.40
C GLY A 164 5.84 -0.99 -18.97
N GLN A 165 6.50 -0.19 -18.19
CA GLN A 165 7.67 0.56 -18.61
C GLN A 165 8.75 -0.35 -19.26
N GLY A 166 9.26 0.04 -20.41
CA GLY A 166 10.30 -0.69 -21.13
C GLY A 166 9.82 -1.89 -21.95
N SER A 167 8.50 -2.08 -22.11
CA SER A 167 7.97 -3.25 -22.82
C SER A 167 8.32 -3.29 -24.32
N LEU A 168 8.69 -2.18 -24.92
CA LEU A 168 9.20 -2.17 -26.32
C LEU A 168 10.44 -3.04 -26.48
N LYS A 169 11.35 -3.00 -25.48
CA LYS A 169 12.58 -3.83 -25.50
C LYS A 169 12.45 -5.12 -24.70
N TYR A 170 11.78 -5.06 -23.54
CA TYR A 170 11.70 -6.20 -22.64
C TYR A 170 10.48 -7.10 -22.90
N GLY A 171 9.50 -6.65 -23.71
CA GLY A 171 8.29 -7.43 -23.96
C GLY A 171 7.33 -7.44 -22.78
N LYS A 172 6.40 -8.40 -22.81
CA LYS A 172 5.37 -8.66 -21.81
C LYS A 172 5.77 -9.86 -20.94
N THR A 173 4.98 -10.15 -19.93
CA THR A 173 5.19 -11.31 -19.04
C THR A 173 5.26 -12.62 -19.84
N SER A 174 4.39 -12.83 -20.80
CA SER A 174 4.39 -14.05 -21.65
C SER A 174 5.66 -14.26 -22.47
N ASP A 175 6.41 -13.20 -22.77
CA ASP A 175 7.70 -13.30 -23.49
C ASP A 175 8.82 -13.85 -22.60
N HIS A 176 8.62 -13.85 -21.27
CA HIS A 176 9.54 -14.35 -20.28
C HIS A 176 9.12 -15.66 -19.61
N VAL A 177 7.91 -16.15 -19.90
CA VAL A 177 7.45 -17.44 -19.35
C VAL A 177 8.01 -18.58 -20.17
N LEU A 178 8.88 -19.39 -19.56
CA LEU A 178 9.45 -20.60 -20.15
C LEU A 178 8.52 -21.79 -20.01
N SER A 179 7.89 -21.95 -18.84
CA SER A 179 6.85 -22.94 -18.60
C SER A 179 5.94 -22.53 -17.45
N LEU A 180 4.75 -23.13 -17.42
CA LEU A 180 3.76 -22.98 -16.36
C LEU A 180 3.34 -24.36 -15.84
N GLN A 181 3.07 -24.44 -14.54
CA GLN A 181 2.28 -25.52 -13.97
C GLN A 181 0.83 -24.99 -13.82
N ALA A 182 -0.09 -25.64 -14.53
CA ALA A 182 -1.49 -25.27 -14.60
C ALA A 182 -2.38 -26.38 -14.06
N VAL A 183 -3.42 -26.02 -13.29
CA VAL A 183 -4.45 -26.92 -12.78
C VAL A 183 -5.78 -26.57 -13.44
N PHE A 184 -6.39 -27.54 -14.12
CA PHE A 184 -7.66 -27.36 -14.84
C PHE A 184 -8.88 -27.55 -13.96
N ALA A 185 -10.06 -27.27 -14.52
CA ALA A 185 -11.33 -27.34 -13.80
C ALA A 185 -11.67 -28.74 -13.26
N ASP A 186 -11.13 -29.81 -13.85
CA ASP A 186 -11.27 -31.19 -13.41
C ASP A 186 -10.23 -31.65 -12.37
N GLY A 187 -9.27 -30.77 -12.06
CA GLY A 187 -8.15 -31.05 -11.15
C GLY A 187 -6.94 -31.68 -11.83
N SER A 188 -6.94 -31.89 -13.15
CA SER A 188 -5.76 -32.36 -13.87
C SER A 188 -4.65 -31.28 -13.89
N ILE A 189 -3.40 -31.71 -13.81
CA ILE A 189 -2.22 -30.85 -13.76
C ILE A 189 -1.47 -30.98 -15.09
N LEU A 190 -1.03 -29.84 -15.64
CA LEU A 190 -0.20 -29.76 -16.84
C LEU A 190 1.05 -28.92 -16.57
N GLU A 191 2.21 -29.49 -16.93
CA GLU A 191 3.46 -28.73 -17.14
C GLU A 191 3.55 -28.38 -18.63
N THR A 192 3.56 -27.08 -18.95
CA THR A 192 3.42 -26.63 -20.36
C THR A 192 4.68 -26.84 -21.22
N ASP A 193 5.82 -27.14 -20.63
CA ASP A 193 7.07 -27.54 -21.33
C ASP A 193 7.12 -29.06 -21.60
N MET A 194 6.07 -29.79 -21.22
CA MET A 194 5.99 -31.24 -21.35
C MET A 194 7.13 -32.01 -20.68
N SER A 195 7.78 -31.43 -19.66
CA SER A 195 8.91 -32.01 -18.94
C SER A 195 8.58 -33.37 -18.31
N HIS A 196 7.29 -33.61 -18.00
CA HIS A 196 6.75 -34.85 -17.46
C HIS A 196 6.08 -35.75 -18.52
N GLY A 197 6.29 -35.44 -19.79
CA GLY A 197 5.68 -36.13 -20.93
C GLY A 197 4.39 -35.45 -21.42
N THR A 198 4.02 -35.75 -22.66
CA THR A 198 2.73 -35.29 -23.21
C THR A 198 1.60 -36.02 -22.50
N PRO A 199 0.54 -35.31 -22.05
CA PRO A 199 -0.63 -35.96 -21.44
C PRO A 199 -1.23 -37.02 -22.39
N ASP A 200 -1.77 -38.09 -21.81
CA ASP A 200 -2.47 -39.15 -22.58
C ASP A 200 -3.66 -38.59 -23.36
N GLU A 201 -4.01 -39.17 -24.52
CA GLU A 201 -5.12 -38.74 -25.37
C GLU A 201 -6.47 -38.67 -24.65
N GLY A 202 -6.65 -39.46 -23.60
CA GLY A 202 -7.83 -39.42 -22.73
C GLY A 202 -7.87 -38.25 -21.73
N ASN A 203 -6.74 -37.58 -21.53
CA ASN A 203 -6.61 -36.54 -20.53
C ASN A 203 -7.38 -35.28 -20.95
N TYR A 204 -8.00 -34.64 -19.99
CA TYR A 204 -8.76 -33.41 -20.20
C TYR A 204 -7.91 -32.27 -20.77
N ALA A 205 -6.71 -32.06 -20.23
CA ALA A 205 -5.76 -31.06 -20.70
C ALA A 205 -5.34 -31.28 -22.16
N PHE A 206 -5.10 -32.57 -22.56
CA PHE A 206 -4.76 -32.90 -23.93
C PHE A 206 -5.85 -32.51 -24.93
N LYS A 207 -7.12 -32.82 -24.60
CA LYS A 207 -8.27 -32.45 -25.46
C LYS A 207 -8.40 -30.92 -25.59
N ALA A 208 -8.25 -30.20 -24.51
CA ALA A 208 -8.31 -28.75 -24.52
C ALA A 208 -7.19 -28.14 -25.38
N MET A 209 -5.96 -28.68 -25.29
CA MET A 209 -4.84 -28.29 -26.13
C MET A 209 -5.11 -28.58 -27.62
N GLN A 210 -5.60 -29.77 -27.97
CA GLN A 210 -5.92 -30.12 -29.35
C GLN A 210 -6.96 -29.19 -29.98
N VAL A 211 -8.04 -28.88 -29.26
CA VAL A 211 -9.06 -27.93 -29.72
C VAL A 211 -8.46 -26.55 -29.92
N THR A 212 -7.63 -26.10 -29.00
CA THR A 212 -6.98 -24.77 -29.07
C THR A 212 -6.02 -24.68 -30.26
N GLU A 213 -5.19 -25.71 -30.46
CA GLU A 213 -4.28 -25.78 -31.61
C GLU A 213 -5.06 -25.80 -32.93
N ALA A 214 -6.12 -26.59 -33.03
CA ALA A 214 -6.99 -26.62 -34.22
C ALA A 214 -7.55 -25.22 -34.51
N VAL A 215 -8.10 -24.49 -33.50
CA VAL A 215 -8.59 -23.12 -33.68
C VAL A 215 -7.48 -22.19 -34.19
N CYS A 216 -6.31 -22.24 -33.58
CA CYS A 216 -5.16 -21.40 -34.00
C CYS A 216 -4.71 -21.67 -35.43
N ARG A 217 -4.76 -22.93 -35.89
CA ARG A 217 -4.37 -23.31 -37.25
C ARG A 217 -5.46 -23.03 -38.28
N ASP A 218 -6.69 -23.48 -38.03
CA ASP A 218 -7.81 -23.37 -38.95
C ASP A 218 -8.23 -21.93 -39.22
N LYS A 219 -8.07 -21.06 -38.21
CA LYS A 219 -8.43 -19.64 -38.26
C LYS A 219 -7.22 -18.70 -38.36
N ARG A 220 -6.02 -19.24 -38.69
CA ARG A 220 -4.76 -18.48 -38.63
C ARG A 220 -4.82 -17.12 -39.32
N GLN A 221 -5.37 -17.07 -40.55
CA GLN A 221 -5.41 -15.80 -41.30
C GLN A 221 -6.34 -14.77 -40.60
N GLN A 222 -7.53 -15.20 -40.19
CA GLN A 222 -8.49 -14.35 -39.48
C GLN A 222 -7.91 -13.83 -38.17
N ILE A 223 -7.15 -14.69 -37.44
CA ILE A 223 -6.46 -14.30 -36.21
C ILE A 223 -5.40 -13.25 -36.48
N VAL A 224 -4.52 -13.47 -37.46
CA VAL A 224 -3.45 -12.53 -37.80
C VAL A 224 -4.00 -11.17 -38.25
N ASP A 225 -5.06 -11.19 -39.06
CA ASP A 225 -5.68 -9.95 -39.58
C ASP A 225 -6.41 -9.17 -38.49
N LYS A 226 -6.97 -9.86 -37.47
CA LYS A 226 -7.77 -9.21 -36.43
C LYS A 226 -6.95 -8.75 -35.22
N PHE A 227 -5.92 -9.53 -34.84
CA PHE A 227 -5.08 -9.17 -33.71
C PHE A 227 -4.17 -7.99 -34.07
N PRO A 228 -4.22 -6.88 -33.32
CA PRO A 228 -3.53 -5.66 -33.75
C PRO A 228 -2.02 -5.84 -33.80
N PRO A 229 -1.33 -5.17 -34.74
CA PRO A 229 0.13 -5.16 -34.82
C PRO A 229 0.73 -4.15 -33.81
N LEU A 230 0.27 -4.21 -32.57
CA LEU A 230 0.71 -3.36 -31.49
C LEU A 230 1.65 -4.11 -30.56
N ASN A 231 2.60 -3.43 -29.96
CA ASN A 231 3.47 -4.03 -28.93
C ASN A 231 2.67 -4.43 -27.68
N ARG A 232 1.71 -3.58 -27.30
CA ARG A 232 0.84 -3.80 -26.14
C ARG A 232 -0.60 -4.04 -26.56
N PHE A 233 -1.04 -5.26 -26.41
CA PHE A 233 -2.43 -5.64 -26.61
C PHE A 233 -2.77 -6.86 -25.75
N LEU A 234 -3.92 -6.84 -25.12
CA LEU A 234 -4.43 -7.96 -24.33
C LEU A 234 -5.77 -8.42 -24.90
N THR A 235 -5.74 -9.45 -25.70
CA THR A 235 -6.94 -10.02 -26.33
C THR A 235 -7.64 -11.04 -25.43
N GLY A 236 -7.05 -11.39 -24.29
CA GLY A 236 -7.46 -12.48 -23.45
C GLY A 236 -6.68 -13.75 -23.81
N TYR A 237 -7.19 -14.56 -24.73
CA TYR A 237 -6.45 -15.71 -25.24
C TYR A 237 -5.57 -15.28 -26.40
N ASP A 238 -4.25 -15.35 -26.24
CA ASP A 238 -3.30 -14.93 -27.29
C ASP A 238 -3.15 -16.01 -28.36
N LEU A 239 -4.19 -16.16 -29.18
CA LEU A 239 -4.23 -17.14 -30.29
C LEU A 239 -3.21 -16.78 -31.38
N LYS A 240 -2.80 -15.51 -31.51
CA LYS A 240 -1.85 -15.08 -32.52
C LYS A 240 -0.45 -15.65 -32.26
N ASN A 241 0.06 -15.45 -31.05
CA ASN A 241 1.41 -15.87 -30.70
C ASN A 241 1.47 -17.33 -30.18
N ALA A 242 0.32 -18.02 -30.09
CA ALA A 242 0.27 -19.43 -29.78
C ALA A 242 0.88 -20.32 -30.87
N ILE A 243 1.00 -19.84 -32.11
CA ILE A 243 1.76 -20.50 -33.20
C ILE A 243 2.99 -19.65 -33.47
N SER A 244 4.17 -20.23 -33.29
CA SER A 244 5.43 -19.56 -33.62
C SER A 244 5.51 -19.30 -35.14
N GLU A 245 5.81 -18.06 -35.52
CA GLU A 245 5.99 -17.69 -36.93
C GLU A 245 7.26 -18.31 -37.51
N GLU A 246 8.29 -18.54 -36.70
CA GLU A 246 9.56 -19.10 -37.12
C GLU A 246 9.51 -20.62 -37.31
N THR A 247 8.89 -21.32 -36.34
CA THR A 247 8.95 -22.80 -36.30
C THR A 247 7.61 -23.48 -36.63
N GLY A 248 6.50 -22.75 -36.64
CA GLY A 248 5.15 -23.29 -36.75
C GLY A 248 4.68 -24.13 -35.54
N ALA A 249 5.49 -24.17 -34.45
CA ALA A 249 5.16 -24.91 -33.25
C ALA A 249 4.03 -24.24 -32.46
N PHE A 250 3.14 -25.07 -31.91
CA PHE A 250 2.08 -24.63 -31.01
C PHE A 250 2.62 -24.51 -29.57
N ASN A 251 2.27 -23.40 -28.90
CA ASN A 251 2.64 -23.12 -27.52
C ASN A 251 1.43 -22.72 -26.69
N ILE A 252 0.91 -23.67 -25.89
CA ILE A 252 -0.25 -23.45 -25.01
C ILE A 252 0.04 -22.42 -23.92
N THR A 253 1.30 -22.21 -23.51
CA THR A 253 1.69 -21.23 -22.51
C THR A 253 1.22 -19.82 -22.90
N ARG A 254 1.26 -19.47 -24.19
CA ARG A 254 0.80 -18.17 -24.70
C ARG A 254 -0.71 -17.96 -24.49
N VAL A 255 -1.51 -19.02 -24.59
CA VAL A 255 -2.96 -18.95 -24.41
C VAL A 255 -3.35 -18.84 -22.93
N LEU A 256 -2.58 -19.52 -22.06
CA LEU A 256 -2.78 -19.44 -20.61
C LEU A 256 -2.33 -18.10 -20.03
N CYS A 257 -1.28 -17.47 -20.61
CA CYS A 257 -0.91 -16.10 -20.29
C CYS A 257 -1.98 -15.11 -20.76
N GLY A 258 -2.45 -14.22 -19.88
CA GLY A 258 -3.51 -13.27 -20.21
C GLY A 258 -4.93 -13.83 -20.12
N ALA A 259 -5.10 -15.11 -19.77
CA ALA A 259 -6.42 -15.74 -19.65
C ALA A 259 -7.25 -15.29 -18.45
N GLU A 260 -6.75 -14.41 -17.61
CA GLU A 260 -7.43 -13.86 -16.42
C GLU A 260 -8.00 -14.94 -15.48
N GLY A 261 -7.37 -16.12 -15.43
CA GLY A 261 -7.82 -17.26 -14.63
C GLY A 261 -9.12 -17.90 -15.12
N SER A 262 -9.51 -17.65 -16.38
CA SER A 262 -10.73 -18.23 -16.97
C SER A 262 -10.52 -19.61 -17.58
N LEU A 263 -9.28 -20.08 -17.76
CA LEU A 263 -8.95 -21.38 -18.33
C LEU A 263 -8.39 -22.37 -17.29
N ALA A 264 -7.54 -21.92 -16.39
CA ALA A 264 -6.86 -22.75 -15.40
C ALA A 264 -6.41 -21.93 -14.20
N PHE A 265 -6.09 -22.60 -13.09
CA PHE A 265 -5.29 -22.04 -12.01
C PHE A 265 -3.80 -22.19 -12.36
N ILE A 266 -3.03 -21.12 -12.28
CA ILE A 266 -1.57 -21.18 -12.41
C ILE A 266 -0.97 -21.32 -11.01
N THR A 267 -0.25 -22.41 -10.76
CA THR A 267 0.36 -22.69 -9.45
C THR A 267 1.84 -22.37 -9.42
N GLU A 268 2.56 -22.59 -10.52
CA GLU A 268 3.98 -22.27 -10.65
C GLU A 268 4.31 -21.68 -12.03
N ALA A 269 5.39 -20.92 -12.09
CA ALA A 269 5.94 -20.38 -13.32
C ALA A 269 7.47 -20.50 -13.32
N LYS A 270 8.04 -20.98 -14.45
CA LYS A 270 9.45 -20.89 -14.77
C LYS A 270 9.65 -19.69 -15.68
N LEU A 271 10.50 -18.76 -15.25
CA LEU A 271 10.64 -17.43 -15.86
C LEU A 271 12.08 -17.17 -16.30
N ASN A 272 12.23 -16.64 -17.50
CA ASN A 272 13.50 -16.13 -18.01
C ASN A 272 13.86 -14.81 -17.31
N LEU A 273 15.13 -14.61 -17.01
CA LEU A 273 15.67 -13.44 -16.32
C LEU A 273 16.50 -12.57 -17.27
N THR A 274 16.41 -11.28 -17.03
CA THR A 274 17.16 -10.26 -17.77
C THR A 274 18.35 -9.79 -16.94
N ARG A 275 19.51 -9.57 -17.57
CA ARG A 275 20.68 -8.98 -16.91
C ARG A 275 20.40 -7.55 -16.50
N ILE A 276 20.78 -7.16 -15.30
CA ILE A 276 20.65 -5.76 -14.83
C ILE A 276 21.55 -4.89 -15.70
N PRO A 277 21.04 -3.84 -16.37
CA PRO A 277 21.84 -2.95 -17.20
C PRO A 277 22.90 -2.21 -16.36
N LYS A 278 24.10 -2.06 -16.92
CA LYS A 278 25.20 -1.36 -16.26
C LYS A 278 25.12 0.15 -16.42
N ALA A 279 24.65 0.61 -17.57
CA ALA A 279 24.47 2.02 -17.86
C ALA A 279 22.98 2.34 -18.00
N ARG A 280 22.55 3.49 -17.44
CA ARG A 280 21.20 4.02 -17.56
C ARG A 280 21.28 5.55 -17.61
N THR A 281 20.48 6.14 -18.50
CA THR A 281 20.36 7.60 -18.64
C THR A 281 18.93 7.98 -18.91
N LEU A 282 18.44 9.06 -18.27
CA LEU A 282 17.16 9.68 -18.57
C LEU A 282 17.37 11.01 -19.31
N VAL A 283 16.55 11.27 -20.32
CA VAL A 283 16.40 12.56 -20.98
C VAL A 283 14.97 13.05 -20.72
N ASN A 284 14.82 14.11 -19.92
CA ASN A 284 13.53 14.70 -19.59
C ASN A 284 13.23 15.81 -20.60
N VAL A 285 12.37 15.53 -21.59
CA VAL A 285 11.99 16.48 -22.64
C VAL A 285 10.76 17.25 -22.22
N LYS A 286 10.81 18.58 -22.29
CA LYS A 286 9.79 19.52 -21.79
C LYS A 286 9.05 20.14 -22.98
N TYR A 287 7.72 20.26 -22.84
CA TYR A 287 6.86 20.74 -23.92
C TYR A 287 5.96 21.90 -23.50
N ASP A 288 5.61 22.77 -24.48
CA ASP A 288 4.67 23.90 -24.34
C ASP A 288 3.21 23.44 -24.21
N SER A 289 2.89 22.23 -24.67
CA SER A 289 1.58 21.61 -24.56
C SER A 289 1.69 20.09 -24.45
N PHE A 290 0.65 19.45 -23.92
CA PHE A 290 0.60 17.99 -23.89
C PHE A 290 0.38 17.40 -25.29
N ASP A 291 -0.32 18.11 -26.18
CA ASP A 291 -0.44 17.73 -27.59
C ASP A 291 0.93 17.64 -28.27
N SER A 292 1.82 18.63 -28.04
CA SER A 292 3.20 18.59 -28.54
C SER A 292 3.97 17.36 -28.01
N ALA A 293 3.79 17.01 -26.72
CA ALA A 293 4.42 15.82 -26.15
C ALA A 293 3.96 14.53 -26.84
N LEU A 294 2.67 14.44 -27.18
CA LEU A 294 2.11 13.27 -27.87
C LEU A 294 2.52 13.21 -29.35
N ARG A 295 2.52 14.34 -30.08
CA ARG A 295 2.95 14.39 -31.48
C ARG A 295 4.42 14.06 -31.66
N ASN A 296 5.24 14.23 -30.64
CA ASN A 296 6.64 13.84 -30.66
C ASN A 296 6.87 12.34 -30.30
N ALA A 297 5.84 11.57 -30.00
CA ALA A 297 5.96 10.14 -29.70
C ALA A 297 6.70 9.35 -30.80
N PRO A 298 6.43 9.52 -32.11
CA PRO A 298 7.17 8.80 -33.16
C PRO A 298 8.67 9.10 -33.12
N LEU A 299 9.09 10.34 -32.89
CA LEU A 299 10.51 10.70 -32.76
C LEU A 299 11.17 9.97 -31.57
N MET A 300 10.43 9.83 -30.47
CA MET A 300 10.95 9.12 -29.31
C MET A 300 11.06 7.61 -29.53
N VAL A 301 10.16 7.01 -30.32
CA VAL A 301 10.25 5.60 -30.76
C VAL A 301 11.48 5.40 -31.66
N GLU A 302 11.70 6.30 -32.65
CA GLU A 302 12.85 6.26 -33.53
C GLU A 302 14.19 6.42 -32.80
N ALA A 303 14.21 7.08 -31.65
CA ALA A 303 15.38 7.21 -30.80
C ALA A 303 15.85 5.86 -30.23
N ASN A 304 15.05 4.80 -30.38
CA ASN A 304 15.33 3.46 -29.86
C ASN A 304 15.56 3.45 -28.32
N ALA A 305 14.74 4.24 -27.62
CA ALA A 305 14.75 4.31 -26.17
C ALA A 305 14.28 2.99 -25.55
N LEU A 306 14.66 2.76 -24.30
CA LEU A 306 14.10 1.65 -23.50
C LEU A 306 12.62 1.91 -23.20
N SER A 307 12.28 3.14 -22.82
CA SER A 307 10.90 3.56 -22.53
C SER A 307 10.73 5.06 -22.72
N VAL A 308 9.50 5.48 -23.04
CA VAL A 308 9.10 6.89 -23.08
C VAL A 308 7.82 7.07 -22.27
N GLU A 309 7.99 7.64 -21.07
CA GLU A 309 6.90 7.92 -20.14
C GLU A 309 6.39 9.35 -20.34
N THR A 310 5.09 9.54 -20.45
CA THR A 310 4.51 10.88 -20.58
C THR A 310 3.66 11.27 -19.38
N VAL A 311 3.67 12.56 -19.07
CA VAL A 311 2.87 13.14 -17.97
C VAL A 311 2.31 14.49 -18.41
N ASP A 312 0.99 14.69 -18.26
CA ASP A 312 0.32 15.94 -18.58
C ASP A 312 0.53 17.02 -17.50
N SER A 313 0.15 18.26 -17.83
CA SER A 313 0.29 19.41 -16.93
C SER A 313 -0.51 19.26 -15.64
N LYS A 314 -1.69 18.60 -15.68
CA LYS A 314 -2.53 18.41 -14.48
C LYS A 314 -1.86 17.51 -13.45
N VAL A 315 -1.31 16.39 -13.91
CA VAL A 315 -0.56 15.46 -13.07
C VAL A 315 0.75 16.09 -12.58
N LEU A 316 1.45 16.83 -13.46
CA LEU A 316 2.68 17.52 -13.12
C LEU A 316 2.47 18.61 -12.05
N ASN A 317 1.39 19.38 -12.15
CA ASN A 317 1.04 20.43 -11.19
C ASN A 317 0.68 19.82 -9.82
N LEU A 318 -0.01 18.69 -9.77
CA LEU A 318 -0.21 17.95 -8.50
C LEU A 318 1.12 17.52 -7.85
N ALA A 319 2.10 17.14 -8.66
CA ALA A 319 3.44 16.83 -8.17
C ALA A 319 4.15 18.07 -7.64
N LYS A 320 4.03 19.20 -8.33
CA LYS A 320 4.62 20.51 -7.92
C LYS A 320 4.06 21.01 -6.58
N GLU A 321 2.80 20.72 -6.27
CA GLU A 321 2.16 21.05 -4.99
C GLU A 321 2.49 20.05 -3.85
N ASP A 322 3.05 18.89 -4.17
CA ASP A 322 3.41 17.86 -3.18
C ASP A 322 4.89 17.98 -2.74
N ILE A 323 5.16 17.50 -1.55
CA ILE A 323 6.54 17.45 -1.00
C ILE A 323 7.51 16.67 -1.90
N VAL A 324 7.01 15.78 -2.75
CA VAL A 324 7.84 15.01 -3.69
C VAL A 324 8.59 15.91 -4.67
N TRP A 325 8.03 17.07 -5.02
CA TRP A 325 8.65 18.02 -5.96
C TRP A 325 10.00 18.52 -5.46
N HIS A 326 10.15 18.75 -4.16
CA HIS A 326 11.43 19.17 -3.58
C HIS A 326 12.57 18.17 -3.83
N SER A 327 12.23 16.91 -4.11
CA SER A 327 13.22 15.87 -4.42
C SER A 327 13.66 15.86 -5.88
N VAL A 328 12.98 16.56 -6.80
CA VAL A 328 13.24 16.50 -8.24
C VAL A 328 13.30 17.87 -8.93
N SER A 329 13.06 18.95 -8.21
CA SER A 329 13.05 20.31 -8.77
C SER A 329 14.39 20.75 -9.40
N ASP A 330 15.48 20.15 -9.00
CA ASP A 330 16.82 20.30 -9.60
C ASP A 330 16.99 19.46 -10.87
N LEU A 331 16.17 18.43 -11.08
CA LEU A 331 16.22 17.47 -12.19
C LEU A 331 15.15 17.77 -13.27
N ILE A 332 14.14 18.57 -12.93
CA ILE A 332 13.08 19.03 -13.84
C ILE A 332 12.91 20.53 -13.60
N THR A 333 13.87 21.32 -14.11
CA THR A 333 13.88 22.77 -13.94
C THR A 333 12.89 23.45 -14.87
N ASP A 334 12.28 24.55 -14.44
CA ASP A 334 11.46 25.37 -15.31
C ASP A 334 12.32 26.07 -16.39
N VAL A 335 11.72 26.31 -17.56
CA VAL A 335 12.38 27.01 -18.65
C VAL A 335 12.00 28.50 -18.58
N PRO A 336 12.96 29.42 -18.48
CA PRO A 336 12.67 30.84 -18.34
C PRO A 336 11.76 31.38 -19.46
N GLY A 337 10.65 32.02 -19.09
CA GLY A 337 9.71 32.62 -20.01
C GLY A 337 8.81 31.68 -20.80
N LYS A 338 8.84 30.38 -20.49
CA LYS A 338 7.99 29.36 -21.10
C LYS A 338 7.31 28.50 -20.02
N GLU A 339 6.04 28.17 -20.23
CA GLU A 339 5.31 27.29 -19.30
C GLU A 339 5.43 25.84 -19.77
N MET A 340 5.81 24.94 -18.85
CA MET A 340 5.91 23.52 -19.12
C MET A 340 4.54 22.85 -18.91
N GLN A 341 3.91 22.44 -20.02
CA GLN A 341 2.56 21.83 -20.05
C GLN A 341 2.55 20.32 -20.30
N GLY A 342 3.72 19.74 -20.52
CA GLY A 342 3.90 18.30 -20.67
C GLY A 342 5.36 17.92 -20.59
N ILE A 343 5.63 16.64 -20.26
CA ILE A 343 6.98 16.09 -20.18
C ILE A 343 7.01 14.66 -20.71
N ASN A 344 8.03 14.32 -21.50
CA ASN A 344 8.39 12.96 -21.84
C ASN A 344 9.69 12.59 -21.13
N ILE A 345 9.66 11.50 -20.39
CA ILE A 345 10.81 10.93 -19.68
C ILE A 345 11.32 9.78 -20.54
N VAL A 346 12.43 9.99 -21.23
CA VAL A 346 13.02 9.05 -22.18
C VAL A 346 14.16 8.31 -21.51
N GLU A 347 14.09 7.00 -21.43
CA GLU A 347 15.10 6.17 -20.78
C GLU A 347 15.92 5.37 -21.79
N PHE A 348 17.24 5.39 -21.63
CA PHE A 348 18.18 4.53 -22.31
C PHE A 348 18.88 3.63 -21.28
N ALA A 349 19.01 2.35 -21.58
CA ALA A 349 19.71 1.41 -20.70
C ALA A 349 20.32 0.27 -21.52
N ASP A 350 21.58 -0.09 -21.20
CA ASP A 350 22.31 -1.18 -21.86
C ASP A 350 23.41 -1.76 -20.95
N GLN A 351 24.00 -2.89 -21.35
CA GLN A 351 25.21 -3.43 -20.75
C GLN A 351 26.47 -2.65 -21.18
N ASP A 352 26.41 -1.99 -22.34
CA ASP A 352 27.48 -1.16 -22.89
C ASP A 352 27.18 0.34 -22.67
N GLU A 353 28.00 1.01 -21.87
CA GLU A 353 27.89 2.43 -21.55
C GLU A 353 28.03 3.31 -22.82
N LYS A 354 28.92 2.94 -23.76
CA LYS A 354 29.10 3.69 -25.01
C LYS A 354 27.87 3.64 -25.91
N ALA A 355 27.19 2.49 -25.96
CA ALA A 355 25.95 2.37 -26.70
C ALA A 355 24.85 3.31 -26.13
N VAL A 356 24.78 3.45 -24.80
CA VAL A 356 23.86 4.41 -24.17
C VAL A 356 24.26 5.86 -24.50
N GLU A 357 25.55 6.20 -24.41
CA GLU A 357 26.05 7.55 -24.75
C GLU A 357 25.75 7.94 -26.21
N GLU A 358 25.94 7.01 -27.15
CA GLU A 358 25.65 7.24 -28.59
C GLU A 358 24.15 7.50 -28.85
N LEU A 359 23.27 6.71 -28.22
CA LEU A 359 21.81 6.89 -28.34
C LEU A 359 21.36 8.22 -27.73
N VAL A 360 21.88 8.56 -26.55
CA VAL A 360 21.60 9.85 -25.90
C VAL A 360 22.10 11.02 -26.75
N ALA A 361 23.33 10.93 -27.29
CA ALA A 361 23.89 11.96 -28.16
C ALA A 361 23.05 12.17 -29.44
N LYS A 362 22.56 11.09 -30.03
CA LYS A 362 21.67 11.16 -31.20
C LYS A 362 20.37 11.88 -30.89
N LEU A 363 19.72 11.51 -29.76
CA LEU A 363 18.47 12.16 -29.36
C LEU A 363 18.69 13.65 -29.03
N THR A 364 19.72 13.96 -28.24
CA THR A 364 19.98 15.36 -27.83
C THR A 364 20.32 16.24 -29.02
N ALA A 365 21.04 15.73 -30.02
CA ALA A 365 21.29 16.45 -31.30
C ALA A 365 19.98 16.79 -32.03
N SER A 366 19.05 15.84 -32.12
CA SER A 366 17.74 16.09 -32.73
C SER A 366 16.90 17.09 -31.92
N LEU A 367 17.00 17.07 -30.60
CA LEU A 367 16.33 18.01 -29.70
C LEU A 367 16.91 19.42 -29.83
N ASP A 368 18.23 19.54 -29.95
CA ASP A 368 18.90 20.83 -30.16
C ASP A 368 18.51 21.46 -31.51
N GLU A 369 18.40 20.65 -32.56
CA GLU A 369 17.90 21.10 -33.87
C GLU A 369 16.44 21.56 -33.79
N ALA A 370 15.57 20.80 -33.12
CA ALA A 370 14.17 21.16 -32.92
C ALA A 370 14.00 22.47 -32.13
N LEU A 371 14.82 22.67 -31.09
CA LEU A 371 14.86 23.90 -30.29
C LEU A 371 15.33 25.10 -31.09
N ALA A 372 16.38 24.93 -31.91
CA ALA A 372 16.91 26.00 -32.80
C ALA A 372 15.86 26.45 -33.85
N ASN A 373 15.10 25.51 -34.37
CA ASN A 373 14.08 25.76 -35.38
C ASN A 373 12.71 26.15 -34.78
N GLN A 374 12.57 26.18 -33.45
CA GLN A 374 11.31 26.41 -32.72
C GLN A 374 10.18 25.50 -33.21
N GLN A 375 10.51 24.24 -33.51
CA GLN A 375 9.59 23.27 -34.06
C GLN A 375 9.10 22.32 -32.94
N SER A 376 7.97 21.66 -33.16
CA SER A 376 7.46 20.54 -32.38
C SER A 376 7.05 20.85 -30.94
N GLY A 377 6.94 22.14 -30.54
CA GLY A 377 6.54 22.53 -29.18
C GLY A 377 7.52 22.14 -28.08
N ILE A 378 8.75 21.72 -28.46
CA ILE A 378 9.80 21.41 -27.48
C ILE A 378 10.34 22.73 -26.93
N ILE A 379 10.37 22.85 -25.59
CA ILE A 379 10.84 24.05 -24.88
C ILE A 379 12.18 23.89 -24.20
N GLY A 380 12.66 22.66 -24.05
CA GLY A 380 13.93 22.33 -23.44
C GLY A 380 14.01 20.85 -23.04
N TYR A 381 15.19 20.42 -22.60
CA TYR A 381 15.40 19.07 -22.06
C TYR A 381 16.45 19.08 -20.96
N GLN A 382 16.55 17.97 -20.21
CA GLN A 382 17.54 17.80 -19.14
C GLN A 382 17.96 16.33 -19.05
N VAL A 383 19.27 16.08 -18.97
CA VAL A 383 19.85 14.72 -18.92
C VAL A 383 20.20 14.36 -17.49
N CYS A 384 19.88 13.12 -17.07
CA CYS A 384 20.22 12.55 -15.78
C CYS A 384 20.91 11.20 -15.98
N THR A 385 22.15 11.07 -15.49
CA THR A 385 22.99 9.88 -15.70
C THR A 385 23.20 9.03 -14.46
N ASP A 386 23.01 9.61 -13.27
CA ASP A 386 23.21 8.86 -12.03
C ASP A 386 21.93 8.15 -11.57
N LEU A 387 22.09 6.93 -11.03
CA LEU A 387 20.99 6.06 -10.62
C LEU A 387 20.11 6.69 -9.51
N ALA A 388 20.69 7.51 -8.64
CA ALA A 388 19.94 8.16 -7.56
C ALA A 388 18.96 9.20 -8.12
N SER A 389 19.41 10.03 -9.07
CA SER A 389 18.57 11.00 -9.79
C SER A 389 17.48 10.31 -10.63
N ILE A 390 17.82 9.25 -11.34
CA ILE A 390 16.86 8.42 -12.10
C ILE A 390 15.74 7.91 -11.19
N ASN A 391 16.11 7.32 -10.04
CA ASN A 391 15.14 6.80 -9.08
C ASN A 391 14.27 7.92 -8.46
N ARG A 392 14.81 9.12 -8.25
CA ARG A 392 14.04 10.28 -7.77
C ARG A 392 12.93 10.67 -8.76
N ILE A 393 13.23 10.72 -10.05
CA ILE A 393 12.27 11.05 -11.12
C ILE A 393 11.17 10.00 -11.20
N TYR A 394 11.51 8.71 -11.21
CA TYR A 394 10.51 7.65 -11.24
C TYR A 394 9.65 7.59 -9.98
N ASN A 395 10.22 7.86 -8.82
CA ASN A 395 9.46 7.96 -7.58
C ASN A 395 8.46 9.14 -7.62
N MET A 396 8.87 10.28 -8.17
CA MET A 396 7.96 11.41 -8.40
C MET A 396 6.83 11.02 -9.34
N ARG A 397 7.13 10.39 -10.50
CA ARG A 397 6.11 9.94 -11.45
C ARG A 397 5.10 8.97 -10.82
N LYS A 398 5.58 7.95 -10.12
CA LYS A 398 4.72 6.98 -9.41
C LYS A 398 3.83 7.67 -8.37
N LYS A 399 4.36 8.64 -7.64
CA LYS A 399 3.64 9.37 -6.62
C LYS A 399 2.63 10.35 -7.20
N ALA A 400 2.98 11.07 -8.26
CA ALA A 400 2.10 12.00 -8.97
C ALA A 400 0.82 11.32 -9.47
N VAL A 401 0.94 10.13 -10.05
CA VAL A 401 -0.20 9.29 -10.45
C VAL A 401 -1.08 8.91 -9.25
N GLY A 402 -0.46 8.62 -8.10
CA GLY A 402 -1.18 8.36 -6.86
C GLY A 402 -1.97 9.58 -6.35
N LEU A 403 -1.39 10.78 -6.50
CA LEU A 403 -2.00 12.04 -6.07
C LEU A 403 -3.27 12.40 -6.86
N LEU A 404 -3.45 11.92 -8.08
CA LEU A 404 -4.73 12.03 -8.79
C LEU A 404 -5.90 11.51 -7.95
N GLY A 405 -5.72 10.41 -7.23
CA GLY A 405 -6.72 9.85 -6.32
C GLY A 405 -7.05 10.74 -5.12
N ALA A 406 -6.15 11.66 -4.75
CA ALA A 406 -6.31 12.59 -3.64
C ALA A 406 -6.99 13.92 -4.04
N ALA A 407 -7.48 14.05 -5.28
CA ALA A 407 -8.18 15.24 -5.77
C ALA A 407 -9.30 15.66 -4.79
N LYS A 408 -9.46 16.98 -4.59
CA LYS A 408 -10.50 17.55 -3.71
C LYS A 408 -11.90 17.32 -4.30
N GLY A 409 -12.90 17.22 -3.45
CA GLY A 409 -14.30 17.01 -3.86
C GLY A 409 -14.72 15.53 -3.81
N ARG A 410 -15.96 15.25 -4.22
CA ARG A 410 -16.55 13.90 -4.22
C ARG A 410 -16.22 13.13 -5.50
N ALA A 411 -16.14 13.84 -6.62
CA ALA A 411 -15.69 13.24 -7.88
C ALA A 411 -14.21 12.85 -7.76
N LYS A 412 -13.91 11.59 -8.05
CA LYS A 412 -12.55 11.03 -7.97
C LYS A 412 -12.17 10.41 -9.31
N PRO A 413 -10.91 10.49 -9.73
CA PRO A 413 -10.44 9.82 -10.94
C PRO A 413 -10.68 8.31 -10.88
N VAL A 414 -11.40 7.79 -11.87
CA VAL A 414 -11.86 6.40 -11.95
C VAL A 414 -11.18 5.69 -13.12
N PRO A 415 -10.54 4.51 -12.89
CA PRO A 415 -9.86 3.76 -13.95
C PRO A 415 -10.83 2.85 -14.71
N PHE A 416 -11.63 3.36 -15.64
CA PHE A 416 -12.58 2.56 -16.42
C PHE A 416 -12.37 2.65 -17.93
N THR A 417 -11.92 3.80 -18.41
CA THR A 417 -11.51 4.05 -19.80
C THR A 417 -10.00 4.22 -19.95
N GLU A 418 -9.26 3.90 -18.89
CA GLU A 418 -7.81 3.89 -18.95
C GLU A 418 -7.29 2.69 -19.75
N ASP A 419 -6.03 2.77 -20.22
CA ASP A 419 -5.39 1.64 -20.86
C ASP A 419 -5.82 1.44 -22.33
N THR A 420 -6.36 2.48 -22.94
CA THR A 420 -6.57 2.49 -24.39
C THR A 420 -5.23 2.49 -25.12
N CYS A 421 -5.11 1.65 -26.13
CA CYS A 421 -3.92 1.52 -26.94
C CYS A 421 -4.27 1.76 -28.42
N VAL A 422 -3.57 2.68 -29.06
CA VAL A 422 -3.65 2.96 -30.51
C VAL A 422 -2.24 2.98 -31.11
N PRO A 423 -2.06 2.85 -32.42
CA PRO A 423 -0.76 3.08 -33.06
C PRO A 423 -0.17 4.44 -32.62
N PRO A 424 1.12 4.51 -32.25
CA PRO A 424 1.73 5.75 -31.72
C PRO A 424 1.54 6.97 -32.63
N GLU A 425 1.54 6.79 -33.92
CA GLU A 425 1.28 7.84 -34.93
C GLU A 425 -0.14 8.42 -34.86
N ASN A 426 -1.12 7.67 -34.37
CA ASN A 426 -2.51 8.09 -34.21
C ASN A 426 -2.80 8.65 -32.82
N LEU A 427 -1.87 8.56 -31.88
CA LEU A 427 -2.10 8.82 -30.45
C LEU A 427 -2.56 10.27 -30.18
N ALA A 428 -1.93 11.25 -30.80
CA ALA A 428 -2.26 12.66 -30.58
C ALA A 428 -3.69 12.99 -31.04
N ASP A 429 -4.07 12.56 -32.22
CA ASP A 429 -5.41 12.82 -32.76
C ASP A 429 -6.49 12.05 -32.00
N PHE A 430 -6.22 10.81 -31.62
CA PHE A 430 -7.08 10.02 -30.73
C PHE A 430 -7.32 10.75 -29.40
N ILE A 431 -6.27 11.26 -28.76
CA ILE A 431 -6.38 11.94 -27.48
C ILE A 431 -7.08 13.29 -27.62
N ALA A 432 -6.91 14.01 -28.72
CA ALA A 432 -7.65 15.25 -28.99
C ALA A 432 -9.17 14.99 -28.98
N GLU A 433 -9.66 14.00 -29.73
CA GLU A 433 -11.08 13.64 -29.73
C GLU A 433 -11.55 13.07 -28.38
N PHE A 434 -10.71 12.30 -27.70
CA PHE A 434 -11.04 11.80 -26.37
C PHE A 434 -11.21 12.94 -25.36
N ARG A 435 -10.39 13.99 -25.45
CA ARG A 435 -10.53 15.20 -24.61
C ARG A 435 -11.83 15.92 -24.94
N GLU A 436 -12.17 16.10 -26.23
CA GLU A 436 -13.43 16.71 -26.64
C GLU A 436 -14.64 15.96 -26.05
N LEU A 437 -14.61 14.63 -26.05
CA LEU A 437 -15.64 13.81 -25.41
C LEU A 437 -15.79 14.11 -23.92
N LEU A 438 -14.68 14.15 -23.17
CA LEU A 438 -14.71 14.38 -21.73
C LEU A 438 -15.07 15.84 -21.40
N ASP A 439 -14.58 16.80 -22.17
CA ASP A 439 -14.87 18.23 -22.00
C ASP A 439 -16.35 18.53 -22.30
N SER A 440 -16.95 17.85 -23.31
CA SER A 440 -18.39 17.96 -23.61
C SER A 440 -19.27 17.52 -22.44
N LYS A 441 -18.79 16.59 -21.62
CA LYS A 441 -19.45 16.13 -20.40
C LYS A 441 -19.00 16.90 -19.14
N GLN A 442 -18.20 17.94 -19.28
CA GLN A 442 -17.69 18.82 -18.20
C GLN A 442 -16.93 18.04 -17.11
N LEU A 443 -16.19 17.00 -17.48
CA LEU A 443 -15.42 16.18 -16.57
C LEU A 443 -14.00 16.69 -16.39
N ALA A 444 -13.50 16.70 -15.17
CA ALA A 444 -12.09 16.80 -14.88
C ALA A 444 -11.41 15.43 -15.15
N TYR A 445 -10.19 15.42 -15.64
CA TYR A 445 -9.42 14.19 -15.89
C TYR A 445 -7.92 14.44 -15.76
N GLY A 446 -7.13 13.40 -15.58
CA GLY A 446 -5.67 13.40 -15.68
C GLY A 446 -5.21 12.32 -16.65
N MET A 447 -4.07 12.58 -17.33
CA MET A 447 -3.51 11.68 -18.35
C MET A 447 -2.03 11.42 -18.09
N PHE A 448 -1.61 10.19 -18.26
CA PHE A 448 -0.23 9.75 -18.21
C PHE A 448 -0.11 8.43 -18.96
N GLY A 449 1.08 8.02 -19.35
CA GLY A 449 1.21 6.72 -20.00
C GLY A 449 2.54 6.49 -20.71
N HIS A 450 2.48 5.64 -21.72
CA HIS A 450 3.59 5.06 -22.44
C HIS A 450 3.42 5.43 -23.93
N VAL A 451 3.90 6.61 -24.31
CA VAL A 451 3.66 7.11 -25.68
C VAL A 451 4.35 6.29 -26.73
N ASP A 452 5.49 5.68 -26.41
CA ASP A 452 6.24 4.76 -27.24
C ASP A 452 5.44 3.51 -27.65
N ALA A 453 4.50 3.09 -26.81
CA ALA A 453 3.61 1.95 -27.05
C ALA A 453 2.18 2.36 -27.46
N GLY A 454 1.91 3.66 -27.62
CA GLY A 454 0.57 4.18 -27.93
C GLY A 454 -0.48 3.97 -26.82
N VAL A 455 -0.04 3.80 -25.56
CA VAL A 455 -0.92 3.55 -24.39
C VAL A 455 -1.03 4.79 -23.53
N LEU A 456 -2.28 5.22 -23.28
CA LEU A 456 -2.56 6.29 -22.35
C LEU A 456 -3.61 5.90 -21.30
N HIS A 457 -3.28 6.25 -20.05
CA HIS A 457 -4.17 6.07 -18.92
C HIS A 457 -4.95 7.36 -18.69
N VAL A 458 -6.17 7.39 -19.17
CA VAL A 458 -7.09 8.52 -19.02
C VAL A 458 -8.03 8.24 -17.86
N ARG A 459 -8.04 9.11 -16.85
CA ARG A 459 -8.84 8.92 -15.63
C ARG A 459 -9.82 10.07 -15.43
N PRO A 460 -11.04 9.97 -15.97
CA PRO A 460 -12.11 10.94 -15.69
C PRO A 460 -12.51 10.91 -14.22
N ALA A 461 -12.81 12.08 -13.65
CA ALA A 461 -13.26 12.21 -12.26
C ALA A 461 -14.78 12.10 -12.18
N LEU A 462 -15.27 11.08 -11.47
CA LEU A 462 -16.68 10.76 -11.26
C LEU A 462 -16.98 10.56 -9.78
N ASP A 463 -18.16 11.03 -9.31
CA ASP A 463 -18.72 10.63 -8.02
C ASP A 463 -19.52 9.33 -8.19
N MET A 464 -18.88 8.20 -7.85
CA MET A 464 -19.52 6.89 -7.97
C MET A 464 -20.68 6.66 -6.99
N CYS A 465 -20.89 7.57 -6.03
CA CYS A 465 -22.09 7.57 -5.19
C CYS A 465 -23.29 8.25 -5.86
N ASP A 466 -23.08 8.99 -6.95
CA ASP A 466 -24.15 9.58 -7.77
C ASP A 466 -24.58 8.58 -8.87
N PRO A 467 -25.84 8.09 -8.86
CA PRO A 467 -26.32 7.16 -9.90
C PRO A 467 -26.22 7.70 -11.33
N LYS A 468 -26.33 9.02 -11.52
CA LYS A 468 -26.20 9.64 -12.86
C LYS A 468 -24.77 9.56 -13.37
N GLN A 469 -23.79 9.82 -12.50
CA GLN A 469 -22.38 9.71 -12.88
C GLN A 469 -21.92 8.24 -13.02
N GLU A 470 -22.53 7.33 -12.25
CA GLU A 470 -22.32 5.90 -12.47
C GLU A 470 -22.82 5.44 -13.85
N LEU A 471 -23.98 5.95 -14.32
CA LEU A 471 -24.49 5.69 -15.66
C LEU A 471 -23.59 6.32 -16.74
N MET A 472 -23.14 7.56 -16.52
CA MET A 472 -22.23 8.27 -17.42
C MET A 472 -20.92 7.48 -17.66
N MET A 473 -20.45 6.73 -16.67
CA MET A 473 -19.30 5.83 -16.83
C MET A 473 -19.52 4.80 -17.95
N HIS A 474 -20.71 4.22 -18.04
CA HIS A 474 -21.03 3.26 -19.10
C HIS A 474 -21.14 3.96 -20.47
N GLU A 475 -21.83 5.11 -20.54
CA GLU A 475 -21.95 5.89 -21.78
C GLU A 475 -20.58 6.29 -22.35
N ILE A 476 -19.67 6.77 -21.49
CA ILE A 476 -18.31 7.13 -21.91
C ILE A 476 -17.56 5.89 -22.41
N SER A 477 -17.71 4.73 -21.74
CA SER A 477 -17.06 3.51 -22.19
C SER A 477 -17.50 3.12 -23.60
N ASP A 478 -18.81 3.19 -23.89
CA ASP A 478 -19.36 2.89 -25.22
C ASP A 478 -18.81 3.84 -26.31
N GLU A 479 -18.70 5.14 -26.01
CA GLU A 479 -18.13 6.11 -26.96
C GLU A 479 -16.63 5.90 -27.16
N VAL A 480 -15.88 5.59 -26.08
CA VAL A 480 -14.42 5.33 -26.17
C VAL A 480 -14.14 4.06 -26.95
N VAL A 481 -14.97 3.01 -26.85
CA VAL A 481 -14.83 1.79 -27.68
C VAL A 481 -14.92 2.13 -29.17
N LYS A 482 -15.88 2.97 -29.57
CA LYS A 482 -16.03 3.42 -30.97
C LYS A 482 -14.83 4.28 -31.42
N LEU A 483 -14.40 5.18 -30.54
CA LEU A 483 -13.27 6.07 -30.82
C LEU A 483 -11.96 5.29 -31.00
N VAL A 484 -11.66 4.35 -30.10
CA VAL A 484 -10.48 3.49 -30.21
C VAL A 484 -10.50 2.67 -31.50
N ALA A 485 -11.65 2.11 -31.88
CA ALA A 485 -11.80 1.36 -33.11
C ALA A 485 -11.55 2.23 -34.36
N LYS A 486 -11.98 3.51 -34.35
CA LYS A 486 -11.73 4.48 -35.39
C LYS A 486 -10.23 4.67 -35.68
N TYR A 487 -9.42 4.66 -34.62
CA TYR A 487 -7.97 4.84 -34.68
C TYR A 487 -7.16 3.53 -34.76
N GLY A 488 -7.83 2.39 -35.03
CA GLY A 488 -7.15 1.09 -35.22
C GLY A 488 -6.60 0.48 -33.92
N GLY A 489 -7.17 0.86 -32.78
CA GLY A 489 -6.71 0.43 -31.47
C GLY A 489 -7.65 -0.50 -30.73
N LEU A 490 -7.42 -0.66 -29.43
CA LEU A 490 -8.24 -1.47 -28.52
C LEU A 490 -8.28 -0.88 -27.10
N MET A 491 -9.30 -1.30 -26.31
CA MET A 491 -9.58 -0.78 -24.97
C MET A 491 -8.69 -1.38 -23.86
N TRP A 492 -7.87 -2.38 -24.13
CA TRP A 492 -7.11 -3.15 -23.14
C TRP A 492 -5.67 -3.40 -23.59
N GLY A 493 -4.83 -2.37 -23.44
CA GLY A 493 -3.41 -2.45 -23.77
C GLY A 493 -2.60 -3.30 -22.79
N GLU A 494 -2.78 -3.06 -21.46
CA GLU A 494 -1.97 -3.66 -20.39
C GLU A 494 -2.79 -4.28 -19.26
N HIS A 495 -3.97 -3.72 -18.94
CA HIS A 495 -4.69 -4.02 -17.69
C HIS A 495 -5.72 -5.15 -17.81
N GLY A 496 -5.83 -5.79 -18.98
CA GLY A 496 -6.78 -6.87 -19.23
C GLY A 496 -8.25 -6.42 -19.37
N LYS A 497 -9.15 -7.38 -19.60
CA LYS A 497 -10.56 -7.08 -19.88
C LYS A 497 -11.39 -6.91 -18.62
N GLY A 498 -11.40 -7.90 -17.71
CA GLY A 498 -12.25 -7.89 -16.54
C GLY A 498 -13.72 -7.61 -16.91
N PHE A 499 -14.31 -6.58 -16.27
CA PHE A 499 -15.70 -6.16 -16.54
C PHE A 499 -15.90 -5.47 -17.91
N ARG A 500 -14.83 -5.21 -18.66
CA ARG A 500 -14.91 -4.75 -20.06
C ARG A 500 -15.05 -5.90 -21.08
N SER A 501 -15.25 -7.14 -20.60
CA SER A 501 -15.42 -8.33 -21.45
C SER A 501 -16.64 -8.24 -22.37
N GLU A 502 -17.67 -7.47 -22.01
CA GLU A 502 -18.85 -7.21 -22.84
C GLU A 502 -18.52 -6.63 -24.23
N TYR A 503 -17.37 -5.96 -24.37
CA TYR A 503 -16.91 -5.40 -25.66
C TYR A 503 -16.15 -6.42 -26.51
N GLY A 504 -15.91 -7.64 -26.01
CA GLY A 504 -15.23 -8.71 -26.75
C GLY A 504 -15.91 -9.08 -28.08
N PRO A 505 -17.23 -9.35 -28.11
CA PRO A 505 -17.94 -9.67 -29.35
C PRO A 505 -17.84 -8.57 -30.42
N ALA A 506 -17.96 -7.32 -30.02
CA ALA A 506 -17.84 -6.18 -30.94
C ALA A 506 -16.42 -6.06 -31.53
N PHE A 507 -15.39 -6.35 -30.74
CA PHE A 507 -13.99 -6.31 -31.18
C PHE A 507 -13.65 -7.45 -32.14
N PHE A 508 -13.93 -8.70 -31.77
CA PHE A 508 -13.54 -9.88 -32.57
C PHE A 508 -14.46 -10.15 -33.75
N GLY A 509 -15.73 -9.72 -33.69
CA GLY A 509 -16.79 -10.15 -34.58
C GLY A 509 -17.34 -11.54 -34.19
N GLU A 510 -18.50 -11.89 -34.74
CA GLU A 510 -19.24 -13.11 -34.33
C GLU A 510 -18.42 -14.40 -34.52
N GLU A 511 -17.76 -14.53 -35.66
CA GLU A 511 -17.06 -15.76 -36.03
C GLU A 511 -15.85 -16.02 -35.14
N LEU A 512 -14.93 -15.07 -35.03
CA LEU A 512 -13.74 -15.25 -34.23
C LEU A 512 -14.04 -15.28 -32.72
N PHE A 513 -15.05 -14.53 -32.26
CA PHE A 513 -15.49 -14.60 -30.89
C PHE A 513 -16.11 -15.99 -30.55
N ALA A 514 -16.81 -16.63 -31.50
CA ALA A 514 -17.28 -18.02 -31.34
C ALA A 514 -16.09 -18.99 -31.15
N GLU A 515 -14.99 -18.79 -31.85
CA GLU A 515 -13.78 -19.60 -31.67
C GLU A 515 -13.11 -19.39 -30.28
N LEU A 516 -13.10 -18.17 -29.76
CA LEU A 516 -12.68 -17.94 -28.37
C LEU A 516 -13.56 -18.68 -27.38
N ARG A 517 -14.88 -18.68 -27.60
CA ARG A 517 -15.86 -19.44 -26.80
C ARG A 517 -15.66 -20.96 -26.93
N ARG A 518 -15.27 -21.45 -28.10
CA ARG A 518 -14.91 -22.86 -28.34
C ARG A 518 -13.68 -23.28 -27.55
N VAL A 519 -12.66 -22.42 -27.49
CA VAL A 519 -11.49 -22.62 -26.62
C VAL A 519 -11.94 -22.67 -25.16
N LYS A 520 -12.72 -21.68 -24.69
CA LYS A 520 -13.26 -21.66 -23.33
C LYS A 520 -14.04 -22.94 -22.99
N GLU A 521 -14.89 -23.41 -23.90
CA GLU A 521 -15.68 -24.65 -23.72
C GLU A 521 -14.79 -25.89 -23.55
N ALA A 522 -13.66 -25.96 -24.29
CA ALA A 522 -12.71 -27.05 -24.18
C ALA A 522 -12.00 -27.09 -22.82
N PHE A 523 -11.73 -25.92 -22.22
CA PHE A 523 -11.11 -25.82 -20.91
C PHE A 523 -12.10 -25.81 -19.74
N ASP A 524 -13.31 -25.35 -19.95
CA ASP A 524 -14.28 -25.11 -18.87
C ASP A 524 -15.71 -25.10 -19.40
N PRO A 525 -16.26 -26.27 -19.74
CA PRO A 525 -17.61 -26.39 -20.36
C PRO A 525 -18.72 -25.89 -19.42
N HIS A 526 -18.52 -25.94 -18.10
CA HIS A 526 -19.51 -25.54 -17.10
C HIS A 526 -19.33 -24.09 -16.62
N ASN A 527 -18.42 -23.32 -17.26
CA ASN A 527 -18.12 -21.91 -16.90
C ASN A 527 -17.80 -21.69 -15.42
N LYS A 528 -17.02 -22.60 -14.83
CA LYS A 528 -16.63 -22.56 -13.42
C LYS A 528 -15.48 -21.62 -13.13
N MET A 529 -14.55 -21.51 -14.08
CA MET A 529 -13.32 -20.72 -13.93
C MET A 529 -13.56 -19.27 -14.33
N ASN A 530 -13.55 -18.38 -13.35
CA ASN A 530 -13.73 -16.93 -13.47
C ASN A 530 -14.87 -16.52 -14.44
N PRO A 531 -16.11 -16.94 -14.15
CA PRO A 531 -17.22 -16.91 -15.09
C PRO A 531 -17.52 -15.51 -15.63
N GLY A 532 -17.82 -15.45 -16.93
CA GLY A 532 -18.19 -14.22 -17.63
C GLY A 532 -17.03 -13.29 -17.99
N LYS A 533 -15.80 -13.63 -17.62
CA LYS A 533 -14.58 -12.87 -18.02
C LYS A 533 -14.01 -13.41 -19.32
N ILE A 534 -13.56 -12.52 -20.19
CA ILE A 534 -13.06 -12.77 -21.55
C ILE A 534 -14.16 -13.29 -22.48
N CYS A 535 -14.67 -14.50 -22.25
CA CYS A 535 -15.78 -15.10 -22.96
C CYS A 535 -16.46 -16.18 -22.10
N THR A 536 -17.57 -16.75 -22.60
CA THR A 536 -18.32 -17.87 -22.02
C THR A 536 -18.24 -19.09 -22.93
N PRO A 537 -18.42 -20.31 -22.45
CA PRO A 537 -18.46 -21.53 -23.32
C PRO A 537 -19.44 -21.42 -24.49
N LEU A 538 -19.12 -22.02 -25.65
CA LEU A 538 -19.80 -21.77 -26.93
C LEU A 538 -21.29 -22.05 -26.89
N ASN A 539 -21.69 -23.22 -26.46
CA ASN A 539 -23.07 -23.68 -26.54
C ASN A 539 -23.87 -23.42 -25.26
N THR A 540 -23.61 -22.27 -24.61
CA THR A 540 -24.25 -21.92 -23.34
C THR A 540 -24.88 -20.53 -23.40
N ASN A 541 -25.85 -20.28 -22.49
CA ASN A 541 -26.53 -19.00 -22.30
C ASN A 541 -25.91 -18.18 -21.15
N PHE A 542 -24.68 -18.49 -20.72
CA PHE A 542 -23.99 -17.69 -19.71
C PHE A 542 -23.71 -16.28 -20.23
N GLU A 543 -23.90 -15.30 -19.38
CA GLU A 543 -23.65 -13.89 -19.71
C GLU A 543 -22.20 -13.48 -19.42
N LEU A 544 -21.72 -12.50 -20.19
CA LEU A 544 -20.49 -11.78 -19.90
C LEU A 544 -20.74 -10.80 -18.73
N VAL A 545 -19.71 -10.54 -17.96
CA VAL A 545 -19.71 -9.41 -17.03
C VAL A 545 -19.72 -8.09 -17.79
N LYS A 546 -20.32 -7.04 -17.20
CA LYS A 546 -20.59 -5.77 -17.87
C LYS A 546 -20.05 -4.58 -17.08
N VAL A 547 -19.72 -3.50 -17.78
CA VAL A 547 -19.34 -2.22 -17.16
C VAL A 547 -20.47 -1.69 -16.28
N SER A 548 -21.74 -2.05 -16.58
CA SER A 548 -22.91 -1.68 -15.75
C SER A 548 -23.07 -2.49 -14.46
N ASP A 549 -22.28 -3.55 -14.23
CA ASP A 549 -22.35 -4.36 -13.01
C ASP A 549 -22.10 -3.52 -11.73
N LYS A 550 -22.54 -4.05 -10.57
CA LYS A 550 -22.55 -3.32 -9.30
C LYS A 550 -21.16 -2.86 -8.90
N LYS A 551 -21.08 -1.59 -8.59
CA LYS A 551 -19.87 -0.90 -8.15
C LYS A 551 -19.89 -0.66 -6.64
N ARG A 552 -18.74 -0.37 -6.07
CA ARG A 552 -18.59 -0.02 -4.65
C ARG A 552 -19.49 1.16 -4.28
N GLY A 553 -19.59 2.18 -5.14
CA GLY A 553 -20.44 3.34 -4.95
C GLY A 553 -21.91 3.02 -4.72
N TYR A 554 -22.42 1.90 -5.29
CA TYR A 554 -23.78 1.42 -5.02
C TYR A 554 -24.03 1.13 -3.53
N TYR A 555 -23.04 0.57 -2.83
CA TYR A 555 -23.14 0.29 -1.40
C TYR A 555 -22.87 1.55 -0.57
N ASP A 556 -21.87 2.34 -0.98
CA ASP A 556 -21.48 3.57 -0.26
C ASP A 556 -22.59 4.62 -0.23
N ARG A 557 -23.40 4.76 -1.30
CA ARG A 557 -24.50 5.73 -1.33
C ARG A 557 -25.68 5.37 -0.42
N GLN A 558 -25.71 4.16 0.13
CA GLN A 558 -26.67 3.75 1.17
C GLN A 558 -26.28 4.26 2.55
N ILE A 559 -25.08 4.81 2.73
CA ILE A 559 -24.62 5.46 3.95
C ILE A 559 -24.99 6.95 3.85
N ASP A 560 -25.56 7.51 4.92
CA ASP A 560 -25.90 8.94 4.97
C ASP A 560 -24.72 9.83 4.61
N VAL A 561 -25.00 10.89 3.86
CA VAL A 561 -23.98 11.82 3.34
C VAL A 561 -23.13 12.40 4.47
N GLN A 562 -23.78 12.84 5.58
CA GLN A 562 -23.06 13.40 6.72
C GLN A 562 -22.14 12.37 7.39
N VAL A 563 -22.57 11.11 7.44
CA VAL A 563 -21.75 10.00 7.96
C VAL A 563 -20.55 9.73 7.04
N ARG A 564 -20.76 9.71 5.72
CA ARG A 564 -19.68 9.57 4.73
C ARG A 564 -18.63 10.67 4.87
N ASP A 565 -19.06 11.91 4.98
CA ASP A 565 -18.19 13.08 5.14
C ASP A 565 -17.43 13.03 6.48
N SER A 566 -18.09 12.57 7.55
CA SER A 566 -17.48 12.42 8.87
C SER A 566 -16.48 11.27 8.96
N PHE A 567 -16.70 10.16 8.23
CA PHE A 567 -15.79 9.00 8.14
C PHE A 567 -14.96 9.00 6.85
N LYS A 568 -14.65 10.19 6.34
CA LYS A 568 -13.93 10.41 5.08
C LYS A 568 -12.69 9.51 4.93
N GLN A 569 -11.90 9.34 5.98
CA GLN A 569 -10.67 8.55 5.98
C GLN A 569 -10.91 7.07 5.61
N ALA A 570 -12.08 6.51 5.91
CA ALA A 570 -12.47 5.16 5.48
C ALA A 570 -13.12 5.18 4.09
N MET A 571 -13.96 6.20 3.82
CA MET A 571 -14.76 6.31 2.59
C MET A 571 -13.90 6.57 1.35
N GLU A 572 -12.76 7.24 1.48
CA GLU A 572 -11.88 7.57 0.35
C GLU A 572 -10.98 6.43 -0.12
N CYS A 573 -10.97 5.27 0.56
CA CYS A 573 -10.19 4.13 0.08
C CYS A 573 -10.62 3.72 -1.32
N ASN A 574 -9.76 3.96 -2.33
CA ASN A 574 -10.01 3.61 -3.72
C ASN A 574 -9.58 2.19 -4.12
N GLY A 575 -9.00 1.43 -3.20
CA GLY A 575 -8.63 0.04 -3.45
C GLY A 575 -7.24 -0.18 -4.06
N ASN A 576 -6.40 0.86 -4.23
CA ASN A 576 -5.08 0.75 -4.89
C ASN A 576 -4.12 -0.32 -4.32
N GLY A 577 -4.39 -0.83 -3.15
CA GLY A 577 -3.69 -1.96 -2.55
C GLY A 577 -2.25 -1.69 -2.10
N LEU A 578 -1.76 -0.43 -2.06
CA LEU A 578 -0.42 -0.13 -1.55
C LEU A 578 -0.20 -0.66 -0.11
N CYS A 579 -1.28 -0.84 0.63
CA CYS A 579 -1.25 -1.45 1.96
C CYS A 579 -0.97 -2.97 1.97
N PHE A 580 -0.90 -3.61 0.83
CA PHE A 580 -0.42 -5.00 0.64
C PHE A 580 1.07 -5.05 0.28
N ASN A 581 1.78 -3.92 0.37
CA ASN A 581 3.22 -3.85 0.16
C ASN A 581 3.97 -4.80 1.09
N TYR A 582 4.77 -5.70 0.51
CA TYR A 582 5.62 -6.67 1.24
C TYR A 582 7.05 -6.19 1.47
N GLU A 583 7.42 -5.00 1.02
CA GLU A 583 8.72 -4.41 1.29
C GLU A 583 8.97 -4.28 2.80
N THR A 584 9.98 -4.96 3.31
CA THR A 584 10.25 -5.09 4.76
C THR A 584 10.75 -3.79 5.39
N SER A 585 11.40 -2.92 4.62
CA SER A 585 11.87 -1.60 5.05
C SER A 585 10.75 -0.54 5.14
N SER A 586 9.64 -0.76 4.43
CA SER A 586 8.47 0.13 4.46
C SER A 586 7.68 -0.05 5.76
N PRO A 587 7.35 1.05 6.47
CA PRO A 587 6.50 0.98 7.67
C PRO A 587 5.01 0.72 7.36
N MET A 588 4.60 0.69 6.07
CA MET A 588 3.21 0.48 5.68
C MET A 588 2.69 -0.86 6.19
N CYS A 589 1.64 -0.79 6.98
CA CYS A 589 0.83 -1.89 7.52
C CYS A 589 1.59 -3.17 7.94
N PRO A 590 2.35 -3.14 9.03
CA PRO A 590 3.14 -4.28 9.48
C PRO A 590 2.29 -5.50 9.86
N SER A 591 1.07 -5.30 10.38
CA SER A 591 0.16 -6.40 10.72
C SER A 591 -0.24 -7.23 9.50
N MET A 592 -0.50 -6.60 8.35
CA MET A 592 -0.82 -7.32 7.11
C MET A 592 0.39 -8.13 6.62
N LYS A 593 1.60 -7.58 6.70
CA LYS A 593 2.82 -8.25 6.22
C LYS A 593 3.09 -9.60 6.92
N VAL A 594 2.79 -9.69 8.22
CA VAL A 594 3.04 -10.92 8.99
C VAL A 594 1.87 -11.88 9.03
N THR A 595 0.64 -11.38 8.85
CA THR A 595 -0.53 -12.28 8.88
C THR A 595 -0.97 -12.73 7.48
N ALA A 596 -0.59 -11.99 6.44
CA ALA A 596 -1.13 -12.12 5.08
C ALA A 596 -2.67 -12.15 5.02
N ASP A 597 -3.34 -11.71 6.09
CA ASP A 597 -4.79 -11.59 6.19
C ASP A 597 -5.24 -10.22 5.66
N ARG A 598 -6.03 -10.22 4.60
CA ARG A 598 -6.48 -8.99 3.94
C ARG A 598 -7.35 -8.12 4.84
N ARG A 599 -8.05 -8.69 5.84
CA ARG A 599 -8.80 -7.94 6.86
C ARG A 599 -7.91 -7.02 7.67
N HIS A 600 -6.65 -7.41 7.87
CA HIS A 600 -5.66 -6.66 8.65
C HIS A 600 -4.99 -5.51 7.88
N SER A 601 -5.29 -5.34 6.60
CA SER A 601 -4.81 -4.19 5.81
C SER A 601 -5.65 -2.93 6.04
N PRO A 602 -5.13 -1.72 5.79
CA PRO A 602 -5.92 -0.50 5.73
C PRO A 602 -7.13 -0.58 4.80
N LYS A 603 -6.98 -1.19 3.62
CA LYS A 603 -8.09 -1.43 2.67
C LYS A 603 -9.17 -2.33 3.29
N GLY A 604 -8.79 -3.46 3.88
CA GLY A 604 -9.73 -4.38 4.54
C GLY A 604 -10.47 -3.69 5.67
N ARG A 605 -9.75 -3.01 6.56
CA ARG A 605 -10.35 -2.28 7.69
C ARG A 605 -11.30 -1.16 7.23
N ALA A 606 -10.92 -0.41 6.19
CA ALA A 606 -11.80 0.62 5.61
C ALA A 606 -13.07 -0.01 5.02
N GLY A 607 -12.94 -1.11 4.26
CA GLY A 607 -14.09 -1.84 3.71
C GLY A 607 -15.04 -2.37 4.79
N LEU A 608 -14.49 -2.93 5.88
CA LEU A 608 -15.27 -3.42 7.00
C LEU A 608 -16.01 -2.29 7.73
N VAL A 609 -15.38 -1.14 7.93
CA VAL A 609 -16.05 0.04 8.54
C VAL A 609 -17.13 0.59 7.62
N ARG A 610 -16.88 0.68 6.30
CA ARG A 610 -17.92 1.12 5.34
C ARG A 610 -19.15 0.25 5.41
N GLU A 611 -18.98 -1.06 5.42
CA GLU A 611 -20.08 -2.02 5.55
C GLU A 611 -20.78 -1.89 6.92
N TRP A 612 -20.03 -1.72 7.99
CA TRP A 612 -20.56 -1.50 9.33
C TRP A 612 -21.42 -0.22 9.39
N LEU A 613 -20.96 0.88 8.78
CA LEU A 613 -21.71 2.15 8.67
C LEU A 613 -22.99 1.96 7.82
N ARG A 614 -22.90 1.22 6.72
CA ARG A 614 -24.04 0.93 5.86
C ARG A 614 -25.14 0.18 6.61
N GLN A 615 -24.77 -0.89 7.33
CA GLN A 615 -25.73 -1.68 8.11
C GLN A 615 -26.38 -0.86 9.24
N LEU A 616 -25.64 0.02 9.89
CA LEU A 616 -26.19 0.92 10.90
C LEU A 616 -27.19 1.92 10.28
N THR A 617 -26.86 2.50 9.13
CA THR A 617 -27.78 3.39 8.40
C THR A 617 -29.04 2.64 7.96
N GLU A 618 -28.91 1.40 7.45
CA GLU A 618 -30.03 0.55 7.07
C GLU A 618 -31.00 0.26 8.24
N GLN A 619 -30.46 0.16 9.47
CA GLN A 619 -31.27 0.02 10.69
C GLN A 619 -31.81 1.36 11.22
N GLY A 620 -31.63 2.45 10.51
CA GLY A 620 -32.10 3.79 10.90
C GLY A 620 -31.36 4.40 12.08
N ILE A 621 -30.11 3.99 12.33
CA ILE A 621 -29.28 4.51 13.42
C ILE A 621 -28.55 5.77 12.98
N ASP A 622 -28.79 6.87 13.68
CA ASP A 622 -27.95 8.06 13.57
C ASP A 622 -26.62 7.79 14.29
N ILE A 623 -25.60 7.51 13.49
CA ILE A 623 -24.25 7.11 13.96
C ILE A 623 -23.55 8.30 14.62
N LEU A 624 -23.76 9.51 14.11
CA LEU A 624 -23.13 10.73 14.63
C LEU A 624 -23.73 11.11 15.98
N ASP A 625 -25.05 10.99 16.14
CA ASP A 625 -25.70 11.18 17.43
C ASP A 625 -25.28 10.08 18.43
N LEU A 626 -25.20 8.82 17.98
CA LEU A 626 -24.72 7.73 18.83
C LEU A 626 -23.29 7.99 19.32
N GLU A 627 -22.39 8.44 18.46
CA GLU A 627 -21.02 8.82 18.82
C GLU A 627 -21.02 9.97 19.82
N GLN A 628 -21.77 11.04 19.55
CA GLN A 628 -21.88 12.18 20.43
C GLN A 628 -22.42 11.80 21.83
N GLN A 629 -23.38 10.89 21.90
CA GLN A 629 -23.85 10.34 23.18
C GLN A 629 -22.75 9.61 23.94
N THR A 630 -21.87 8.87 23.27
CA THR A 630 -20.75 8.18 23.93
C THR A 630 -19.70 9.14 24.46
N LEU A 631 -19.54 10.31 23.83
CA LEU A 631 -18.60 11.35 24.25
C LEU A 631 -19.13 12.17 25.43
N THR A 632 -20.44 12.38 25.53
CA THR A 632 -21.06 13.30 26.50
C THR A 632 -21.66 12.59 27.72
N LYS A 633 -22.36 11.46 27.52
CA LYS A 633 -23.07 10.77 28.60
C LYS A 633 -22.18 9.84 29.41
N THR A 634 -22.27 9.91 30.73
CA THR A 634 -21.60 8.95 31.61
C THR A 634 -22.39 7.63 31.66
N PRO A 635 -21.73 6.47 31.53
CA PRO A 635 -22.42 5.18 31.67
C PRO A 635 -23.10 5.04 33.06
N THR A 636 -24.35 4.61 33.06
CA THR A 636 -25.07 4.27 34.28
C THR A 636 -24.69 2.84 34.76
N ILE A 637 -24.99 2.50 36.00
CA ILE A 637 -24.78 1.12 36.53
C ILE A 637 -25.51 0.12 35.63
N LYS A 638 -26.75 0.42 35.19
CA LYS A 638 -27.51 -0.43 34.26
C LYS A 638 -26.72 -0.67 32.98
N THR A 639 -26.20 0.39 32.37
CA THR A 639 -25.38 0.28 31.14
C THR A 639 -24.13 -0.58 31.37
N MET A 640 -23.52 -0.51 32.54
CA MET A 640 -22.34 -1.34 32.85
C MET A 640 -22.71 -2.82 32.96
N ILE A 641 -23.82 -3.14 33.65
CA ILE A 641 -24.35 -4.52 33.73
C ILE A 641 -24.70 -5.05 32.35
N ASP A 642 -25.38 -4.25 31.52
CA ASP A 642 -25.75 -4.62 30.16
C ASP A 642 -24.50 -4.91 29.28
N ARG A 643 -23.42 -4.15 29.42
CA ARG A 643 -22.15 -4.40 28.72
C ARG A 643 -21.50 -5.73 29.12
N ILE A 644 -21.52 -6.05 30.41
CA ILE A 644 -21.00 -7.32 30.93
C ILE A 644 -21.85 -8.47 30.38
N ARG A 645 -23.18 -8.36 30.46
CA ARG A 645 -24.10 -9.38 29.93
C ARG A 645 -23.90 -9.59 28.44
N ASN A 646 -23.81 -8.53 27.65
CA ASN A 646 -23.57 -8.60 26.21
C ASN A 646 -22.21 -9.23 25.89
N ARG A 647 -21.17 -9.00 26.73
CA ARG A 647 -19.87 -9.62 26.58
C ARG A 647 -19.92 -11.14 26.85
N ILE A 648 -20.74 -11.59 27.78
CA ILE A 648 -20.94 -13.00 28.05
C ILE A 648 -21.73 -13.66 26.90
N ASN A 649 -22.79 -13.03 26.44
CA ASN A 649 -23.65 -13.54 25.37
C ASN A 649 -22.97 -13.51 23.98
N GLN A 650 -21.89 -12.78 23.82
CA GLN A 650 -21.14 -12.67 22.57
C GLN A 650 -20.80 -14.03 21.93
N ARG A 651 -20.64 -15.08 22.72
CA ARG A 651 -20.30 -16.43 22.23
C ARG A 651 -21.47 -17.14 21.53
N HIS A 652 -22.70 -16.69 21.77
CA HIS A 652 -23.92 -17.35 21.33
C HIS A 652 -24.72 -16.55 20.31
N GLU A 653 -24.36 -15.31 20.09
CA GLU A 653 -25.12 -14.40 19.25
C GLU A 653 -24.20 -13.74 18.20
N TYR A 654 -24.51 -13.95 16.92
CA TYR A 654 -23.79 -13.28 15.84
C TYR A 654 -23.96 -11.76 15.92
N ASP A 655 -22.88 -11.01 15.75
CA ASP A 655 -22.86 -9.56 15.52
C ASP A 655 -21.67 -9.22 14.63
N PHE A 656 -21.93 -8.67 13.46
CA PHE A 656 -20.87 -8.26 12.51
C PHE A 656 -19.86 -7.28 13.13
N SER A 657 -20.29 -6.50 14.15
CA SER A 657 -19.39 -5.63 14.89
C SER A 657 -18.22 -6.38 15.54
N HIS A 658 -18.35 -7.69 15.83
CA HIS A 658 -17.26 -8.49 16.37
C HIS A 658 -16.18 -8.78 15.34
N GLU A 659 -16.59 -9.09 14.09
CA GLU A 659 -15.64 -9.32 13.00
C GLU A 659 -14.85 -8.03 12.68
N VAL A 660 -15.54 -6.88 12.71
CA VAL A 660 -14.88 -5.57 12.57
C VAL A 660 -13.92 -5.31 13.74
N TYR A 661 -14.33 -5.64 14.98
CA TYR A 661 -13.49 -5.49 16.17
C TYR A 661 -12.21 -6.32 16.07
N GLU A 662 -12.28 -7.57 15.64
CA GLU A 662 -11.11 -8.44 15.44
C GLU A 662 -10.10 -7.81 14.47
N ALA A 663 -10.57 -7.35 13.31
CA ALA A 663 -9.72 -6.68 12.33
C ALA A 663 -9.08 -5.40 12.89
N MET A 664 -9.84 -4.60 13.65
CA MET A 664 -9.35 -3.37 14.27
C MET A 664 -8.39 -3.63 15.44
N ASN A 665 -8.60 -4.70 16.19
CA ASN A 665 -7.74 -5.06 17.33
C ASN A 665 -6.32 -5.46 16.90
N GLY A 666 -6.14 -5.98 15.68
CA GLY A 666 -4.82 -6.26 15.08
C GLY A 666 -4.06 -5.03 14.56
N CYS A 667 -4.62 -3.82 14.64
CA CYS A 667 -3.97 -2.60 14.16
C CYS A 667 -3.04 -2.00 15.23
N LEU A 668 -1.77 -1.74 14.87
CA LEU A 668 -0.77 -1.10 15.74
C LEU A 668 -1.00 0.40 15.97
N ALA A 669 -1.94 1.01 15.26
CA ALA A 669 -2.20 2.46 15.31
C ALA A 669 -0.96 3.34 15.03
N CYS A 670 -0.05 2.90 14.15
CA CYS A 670 1.21 3.57 13.83
C CYS A 670 1.09 4.76 12.88
N LYS A 671 -0.10 5.04 12.32
CA LYS A 671 -0.39 6.11 11.34
C LYS A 671 0.42 6.06 10.02
N ALA A 672 1.17 5.02 9.74
CA ALA A 672 1.89 4.90 8.47
C ALA A 672 0.95 4.93 7.25
N CYS A 673 -0.27 4.41 7.37
CA CYS A 673 -1.27 4.48 6.31
C CYS A 673 -1.76 5.91 6.03
N ALA A 674 -1.78 6.80 7.02
CA ALA A 674 -2.19 8.20 6.82
C ALA A 674 -1.17 9.03 6.00
N SER A 675 0.08 8.57 5.89
CA SER A 675 1.16 9.29 5.19
C SER A 675 1.69 8.54 3.97
N GLN A 676 1.82 7.21 4.04
CA GLN A 676 2.34 6.40 2.93
C GLN A 676 1.28 6.11 1.86
N CYS A 677 -0.01 6.08 2.22
CA CYS A 677 -1.08 5.92 1.24
C CYS A 677 -1.31 7.23 0.48
N PRO A 678 -1.31 7.24 -0.87
CA PRO A 678 -1.50 8.47 -1.65
C PRO A 678 -2.83 9.16 -1.37
N ILE A 679 -3.87 8.40 -1.00
CA ILE A 679 -5.19 8.92 -0.62
C ILE A 679 -5.40 9.05 0.90
N LYS A 680 -4.33 8.87 1.69
CA LYS A 680 -4.28 9.17 3.13
C LYS A 680 -5.35 8.47 3.98
N VAL A 681 -5.62 7.19 3.73
CA VAL A 681 -6.50 6.36 4.57
C VAL A 681 -5.95 6.31 5.99
N ASP A 682 -6.63 6.92 6.96
CA ASP A 682 -6.19 6.97 8.36
C ASP A 682 -6.95 5.97 9.23
N VAL A 683 -6.45 4.72 9.25
CA VAL A 683 -7.05 3.66 10.08
C VAL A 683 -7.07 4.01 11.57
N PRO A 684 -6.01 4.52 12.20
CA PRO A 684 -6.06 4.92 13.61
C PRO A 684 -7.20 5.87 13.98
N SER A 685 -7.54 6.81 13.10
CA SER A 685 -8.65 7.74 13.31
C SER A 685 -10.00 7.00 13.40
N PHE A 686 -10.45 6.35 12.34
CA PHE A 686 -11.76 5.68 12.37
C PHE A 686 -11.77 4.44 13.29
N ARG A 687 -10.61 3.81 13.57
CA ARG A 687 -10.49 2.73 14.55
C ARG A 687 -10.81 3.20 15.97
N SER A 688 -10.28 4.33 16.39
CA SER A 688 -10.55 4.88 17.73
C SER A 688 -12.02 5.23 17.91
N ARG A 689 -12.67 5.79 16.89
CA ARG A 689 -14.11 6.06 16.84
C ARG A 689 -14.93 4.78 16.90
N PHE A 690 -14.61 3.80 16.08
CA PHE A 690 -15.25 2.48 16.11
C PHE A 690 -15.16 1.84 17.51
N LEU A 691 -13.96 1.79 18.10
CA LEU A 691 -13.77 1.21 19.45
C LEU A 691 -14.57 1.94 20.52
N ASN A 692 -14.66 3.26 20.43
CA ASN A 692 -15.47 4.06 21.33
C ASN A 692 -16.97 3.67 21.26
N ILE A 693 -17.49 3.54 20.03
CA ILE A 693 -18.89 3.15 19.77
C ILE A 693 -19.12 1.67 20.13
N TYR A 694 -18.25 0.75 19.73
CA TYR A 694 -18.32 -0.68 20.01
C TYR A 694 -18.44 -0.95 21.50
N HIS A 695 -17.61 -0.31 22.30
CA HIS A 695 -17.64 -0.43 23.76
C HIS A 695 -18.78 0.34 24.45
N SER A 696 -19.64 1.00 23.70
CA SER A 696 -20.93 1.45 24.25
C SER A 696 -21.86 0.25 24.53
N ARG A 697 -21.67 -0.87 23.82
CA ARG A 697 -22.44 -2.11 23.97
C ARG A 697 -21.68 -3.21 24.73
N TYR A 698 -20.38 -3.40 24.46
CA TYR A 698 -19.58 -4.52 24.98
C TYR A 698 -18.56 -4.04 26.00
N GLN A 699 -18.41 -4.82 27.08
CA GLN A 699 -17.42 -4.52 28.12
C GLN A 699 -15.99 -4.54 27.54
N ARG A 700 -15.18 -3.54 27.92
CA ARG A 700 -13.76 -3.47 27.56
C ARG A 700 -12.92 -4.50 28.32
N PRO A 701 -11.85 -5.04 27.71
CA PRO A 701 -10.83 -5.79 28.43
C PRO A 701 -10.18 -4.97 29.56
N VAL A 702 -9.82 -5.61 30.67
CA VAL A 702 -9.15 -4.94 31.81
C VAL A 702 -7.84 -4.26 31.38
N LYS A 703 -7.07 -4.91 30.49
CA LYS A 703 -5.83 -4.33 29.94
C LYS A 703 -6.01 -2.96 29.31
N ASP A 704 -7.16 -2.72 28.65
CA ASP A 704 -7.41 -1.43 27.99
C ASP A 704 -7.55 -0.28 29.00
N TYR A 705 -8.15 -0.54 30.17
CA TYR A 705 -8.21 0.46 31.26
C TYR A 705 -6.82 0.76 31.84
N LEU A 706 -5.97 -0.24 32.00
CA LEU A 706 -4.59 -0.03 32.48
C LEU A 706 -3.78 0.79 31.48
N VAL A 707 -3.85 0.45 30.21
CA VAL A 707 -3.16 1.19 29.14
C VAL A 707 -3.67 2.63 29.04
N ALA A 708 -4.98 2.86 29.06
CA ALA A 708 -5.55 4.21 28.97
C ALA A 708 -5.16 5.11 30.14
N ASN A 709 -4.92 4.55 31.34
CA ASN A 709 -4.56 5.29 32.54
C ASN A 709 -3.06 5.27 32.87
N ILE A 710 -2.21 4.73 31.99
CA ILE A 710 -0.77 4.60 32.23
C ILE A 710 -0.12 5.95 32.56
N GLU A 711 -0.50 7.01 31.88
CA GLU A 711 0.05 8.36 32.06
C GLU A 711 -0.32 9.00 33.40
N THR A 712 -1.41 8.57 34.03
CA THR A 712 -1.79 8.99 35.38
C THR A 712 -1.21 8.09 36.46
N MET A 713 -0.95 6.81 36.16
CA MET A 713 -0.35 5.86 37.09
C MET A 713 1.16 6.08 37.24
N LEU A 714 1.87 6.38 36.14
CA LEU A 714 3.33 6.53 36.16
C LEU A 714 3.85 7.57 37.15
N PRO A 715 3.28 8.79 37.29
CA PRO A 715 3.70 9.75 38.30
C PRO A 715 3.54 9.22 39.75
N LEU A 716 2.53 8.40 40.00
CA LEU A 716 2.33 7.77 41.32
C LEU A 716 3.36 6.67 41.58
N MET A 717 3.54 5.78 40.61
CA MET A 717 4.54 4.70 40.67
C MET A 717 5.97 5.26 40.80
N GLY A 718 6.26 6.37 40.12
CA GLY A 718 7.54 7.06 40.17
C GLY A 718 7.92 7.66 41.52
N LYS A 719 6.98 7.76 42.48
CA LYS A 719 7.30 8.19 43.86
C LYS A 719 8.07 7.12 44.66
N ALA A 720 7.88 5.85 44.32
CA ALA A 720 8.52 4.71 44.99
C ALA A 720 9.02 3.66 43.96
N PRO A 721 9.88 4.02 43.00
CA PRO A 721 10.20 3.18 41.86
C PRO A 721 10.91 1.89 42.22
N ARG A 722 11.76 1.88 43.30
CA ARG A 722 12.44 0.65 43.74
C ARG A 722 11.45 -0.38 44.28
N LEU A 723 10.41 0.05 45.02
CA LEU A 723 9.37 -0.83 45.52
C LEU A 723 8.54 -1.39 44.38
N VAL A 724 8.14 -0.53 43.45
CA VAL A 724 7.35 -0.95 42.28
C VAL A 724 8.14 -1.93 41.40
N ASN A 725 9.40 -1.65 41.11
CA ASN A 725 10.26 -2.54 40.35
C ASN A 725 10.43 -3.90 41.06
N GLY A 726 10.70 -3.89 42.36
CA GLY A 726 10.82 -5.14 43.16
C GLY A 726 9.55 -5.98 43.11
N MET A 727 8.36 -5.38 43.03
CA MET A 727 7.11 -6.11 42.86
C MET A 727 6.98 -6.65 41.41
N LEU A 728 7.29 -5.84 40.39
CA LEU A 728 7.18 -6.25 38.98
C LEU A 728 8.18 -7.35 38.61
N GLU A 729 9.30 -7.47 39.30
CA GLU A 729 10.32 -8.51 39.07
C GLU A 729 9.92 -9.86 39.68
N GLN A 730 8.92 -9.91 40.58
CA GLN A 730 8.46 -11.16 41.18
C GLN A 730 7.76 -12.06 40.16
N LYS A 731 8.24 -13.29 39.97
CA LYS A 731 7.68 -14.26 39.00
C LYS A 731 6.18 -14.51 39.19
N TRP A 732 5.70 -14.53 40.44
CA TRP A 732 4.28 -14.73 40.71
C TRP A 732 3.43 -13.53 40.28
N VAL A 733 3.93 -12.28 40.41
CA VAL A 733 3.26 -11.07 39.91
C VAL A 733 3.20 -11.10 38.41
N GLN A 734 4.31 -11.45 37.74
CA GLN A 734 4.37 -11.56 36.27
C GLN A 734 3.35 -12.60 35.79
N SER A 735 3.34 -13.80 36.36
CA SER A 735 2.38 -14.84 36.00
C SER A 735 0.92 -14.45 36.27
N LEU A 736 0.67 -13.74 37.37
CA LEU A 736 -0.67 -13.23 37.68
C LEU A 736 -1.10 -12.17 36.64
N THR A 737 -0.23 -11.21 36.34
CA THR A 737 -0.50 -10.15 35.34
C THR A 737 -0.73 -10.74 33.94
N GLU A 738 0.08 -11.71 33.55
CA GLU A 738 -0.09 -12.44 32.30
C GLU A 738 -1.45 -13.14 32.21
N LYS A 739 -1.82 -13.93 33.23
CA LYS A 739 -3.05 -14.73 33.21
C LYS A 739 -4.33 -13.90 33.40
N THR A 740 -4.30 -12.85 34.21
CA THR A 740 -5.51 -12.08 34.55
C THR A 740 -5.69 -10.84 33.71
N VAL A 741 -4.60 -10.19 33.34
CA VAL A 741 -4.61 -8.94 32.56
C VAL A 741 -4.25 -9.17 31.12
N GLY A 742 -3.46 -10.21 30.80
CA GLY A 742 -2.93 -10.46 29.46
C GLY A 742 -1.83 -9.47 29.05
N TYR A 743 -0.97 -9.10 30.00
CA TYR A 743 0.14 -8.16 29.79
C TYR A 743 1.47 -8.80 30.21
N VAL A 744 2.49 -8.73 29.38
CA VAL A 744 3.77 -9.41 29.55
C VAL A 744 4.95 -8.43 29.48
N ASP A 745 6.06 -8.81 30.11
CA ASP A 745 7.34 -8.10 30.07
C ASP A 745 7.22 -6.60 30.40
N THR A 746 6.51 -6.27 31.49
CA THR A 746 6.31 -4.87 31.93
C THR A 746 7.65 -4.14 32.12
N PRO A 747 7.88 -3.00 31.47
CA PRO A 747 9.12 -2.24 31.65
C PRO A 747 9.30 -1.78 33.09
N LEU A 748 10.54 -1.83 33.59
CA LEU A 748 10.90 -1.31 34.90
C LEU A 748 11.09 0.21 34.87
N LEU A 749 10.69 0.88 35.94
CA LEU A 749 10.88 2.32 36.11
C LEU A 749 12.37 2.66 36.22
N THR A 750 12.77 3.78 35.66
CA THR A 750 14.17 4.26 35.78
C THR A 750 14.51 4.60 37.23
N VAL A 751 15.67 4.10 37.69
CA VAL A 751 16.26 4.42 38.98
C VAL A 751 17.74 4.82 38.76
N PRO A 752 18.18 6.03 39.15
CA PRO A 752 17.44 7.13 39.81
C PRO A 752 16.36 7.74 38.90
N THR A 753 15.35 8.35 39.52
CA THR A 753 14.27 9.02 38.76
C THR A 753 14.78 10.25 38.02
N LEU A 754 14.04 10.72 37.01
CA LEU A 754 14.37 11.95 36.29
C LEU A 754 14.57 13.15 37.26
N ALA A 755 13.67 13.29 38.24
CA ALA A 755 13.79 14.35 39.25
C ALA A 755 15.07 14.29 40.12
N GLN A 756 15.61 13.07 40.33
CA GLN A 756 16.89 12.89 41.04
C GLN A 756 18.08 13.18 40.11
N ARG A 757 17.99 12.78 38.86
CA ARG A 757 19.02 12.96 37.81
C ARG A 757 19.27 14.43 37.50
N ILE A 758 18.19 15.19 37.28
CA ILE A 758 18.30 16.63 36.89
C ILE A 758 18.93 17.54 37.98
N ARG A 759 18.96 17.10 39.27
CA ARG A 759 19.63 17.84 40.34
C ARG A 759 21.13 17.98 40.11
N ARG A 760 21.71 17.22 39.20
CA ARG A 760 23.13 17.28 38.84
C ARG A 760 23.43 18.33 37.78
N HIS A 761 22.41 18.94 37.20
CA HIS A 761 22.51 19.88 36.10
C HIS A 761 21.89 21.23 36.47
N PRO A 762 22.37 22.36 35.92
CA PRO A 762 21.79 23.67 36.09
C PRO A 762 20.50 23.81 35.25
N VAL A 763 19.44 23.12 35.66
CA VAL A 763 18.13 23.17 35.03
C VAL A 763 17.29 24.22 35.71
N ALA A 764 16.77 25.18 34.93
CA ALA A 764 15.87 26.19 35.47
C ALA A 764 14.52 25.56 35.84
N THR A 765 14.00 25.88 37.01
CA THR A 765 12.63 25.56 37.39
C THR A 765 11.67 26.30 36.47
N PHE A 766 10.67 25.59 35.93
CA PHE A 766 9.65 26.24 35.11
C PHE A 766 8.84 27.25 35.95
N ASP A 767 9.02 28.52 35.64
CA ASP A 767 8.24 29.62 36.23
C ASP A 767 7.72 30.52 35.09
N MET A 768 6.42 30.52 34.90
CA MET A 768 5.75 31.25 33.83
C MET A 768 5.95 32.77 33.95
N GLN A 769 5.92 33.32 35.16
CA GLN A 769 6.07 34.75 35.38
C GLN A 769 7.50 35.21 35.13
N TYR A 770 8.46 34.46 35.62
CA TYR A 770 9.89 34.73 35.35
C TYR A 770 10.19 34.68 33.84
N LEU A 771 9.81 33.61 33.15
CA LEU A 771 10.06 33.45 31.72
C LEU A 771 9.31 34.47 30.85
N ALA A 772 8.17 34.97 31.30
CA ALA A 772 7.46 36.05 30.60
C ALA A 772 8.15 37.41 30.80
N GLY A 773 8.90 37.60 31.89
CA GLY A 773 9.57 38.86 32.23
C GLY A 773 10.97 39.05 31.62
N ILE A 774 11.62 37.98 31.13
CA ILE A 774 12.97 38.08 30.55
C ILE A 774 12.95 38.66 29.12
N SER A 775 14.07 39.25 28.69
CA SER A 775 14.23 39.84 27.37
C SER A 775 14.07 38.80 26.22
N LYS A 776 13.85 39.29 25.00
CA LYS A 776 13.77 38.42 23.81
C LYS A 776 15.07 37.63 23.64
N ASP A 777 16.23 38.26 23.75
CA ASP A 777 17.55 37.62 23.58
C ASP A 777 17.78 36.54 24.65
N GLU A 778 17.36 36.79 25.88
CA GLU A 778 17.41 35.78 26.94
C GLU A 778 16.44 34.62 26.67
N ARG A 779 15.26 34.88 26.12
CA ARG A 779 14.30 33.78 25.71
C ARG A 779 14.90 32.86 24.64
N GLU A 780 15.64 33.41 23.67
CA GLU A 780 16.33 32.63 22.63
C GLU A 780 17.45 31.75 23.19
N GLN A 781 17.95 32.06 24.39
CA GLN A 781 18.88 31.18 25.11
C GLN A 781 18.24 30.03 25.85
N HIS A 782 16.94 30.08 26.05
CA HIS A 782 16.22 29.05 26.77
C HIS A 782 15.59 27.98 25.82
N VAL A 783 15.47 26.74 26.30
CA VAL A 783 14.82 25.65 25.63
C VAL A 783 13.89 24.95 26.62
N ILE A 784 12.60 24.89 26.30
CA ILE A 784 11.61 24.20 27.12
C ILE A 784 11.54 22.75 26.69
N ILE A 785 11.85 21.84 27.60
CA ILE A 785 11.82 20.39 27.41
C ILE A 785 10.44 19.88 27.82
N VAL A 786 9.67 19.39 26.86
CA VAL A 786 8.33 18.83 27.08
C VAL A 786 8.47 17.36 27.46
N GLN A 787 8.02 17.02 28.65
CA GLN A 787 8.08 15.65 29.17
C GLN A 787 7.04 14.75 28.52
N ASP A 788 7.42 13.49 28.26
CA ASP A 788 6.53 12.42 27.89
C ASP A 788 6.56 11.28 28.93
N PRO A 789 5.52 10.43 29.01
CA PRO A 789 5.41 9.40 30.06
C PRO A 789 6.49 8.31 29.94
N PHE A 790 6.93 8.00 28.73
CA PHE A 790 7.82 6.87 28.49
C PHE A 790 9.29 7.24 28.76
N THR A 791 9.78 8.31 28.15
CA THR A 791 11.17 8.72 28.38
C THR A 791 11.37 9.24 29.79
N SER A 792 10.40 9.96 30.37
CA SER A 792 10.54 10.50 31.74
C SER A 792 10.56 9.42 32.84
N TYR A 793 9.86 8.30 32.65
CA TYR A 793 9.71 7.28 33.70
C TYR A 793 10.44 5.96 33.42
N TYR A 794 10.65 5.60 32.17
CA TYR A 794 11.29 4.31 31.80
C TYR A 794 12.68 4.49 31.17
N ASP A 795 13.01 5.67 30.64
CA ASP A 795 14.24 5.94 29.90
C ASP A 795 14.82 7.34 30.22
N ALA A 796 14.81 7.71 31.51
CA ALA A 796 15.10 9.06 32.00
C ALA A 796 16.53 9.56 31.72
N ASP A 797 17.48 8.65 31.45
CA ASP A 797 18.82 9.00 31.02
C ASP A 797 18.83 9.73 29.67
N VAL A 798 17.92 9.39 28.75
CA VAL A 798 17.82 10.11 27.48
C VAL A 798 17.39 11.56 27.68
N VAL A 799 16.47 11.83 28.59
CA VAL A 799 16.06 13.21 28.93
C VAL A 799 17.19 13.95 29.67
N GLU A 800 17.89 13.28 30.59
CA GLU A 800 19.08 13.81 31.26
C GLU A 800 20.18 14.22 30.27
N ASP A 801 20.48 13.31 29.29
CA ASP A 801 21.48 13.55 28.26
C ASP A 801 21.05 14.66 27.28
N PHE A 802 19.72 14.79 27.00
CA PHE A 802 19.24 15.95 26.26
C PHE A 802 19.44 17.26 27.00
N ILE A 803 19.18 17.29 28.29
CA ILE A 803 19.48 18.43 29.15
C ILE A 803 21.00 18.79 29.10
N ALA A 804 21.85 17.77 29.24
CA ALA A 804 23.31 17.96 29.16
C ALA A 804 23.75 18.46 27.77
N LEU A 805 23.16 17.97 26.72
CA LEU A 805 23.39 18.42 25.33
C LEU A 805 23.03 19.91 25.16
N VAL A 806 21.82 20.30 25.62
CA VAL A 806 21.37 21.71 25.58
C VAL A 806 22.36 22.64 26.31
N ILE A 807 22.81 22.23 27.49
CA ILE A 807 23.81 23.00 28.27
C ILE A 807 25.13 23.08 27.51
N LYS A 808 25.61 21.96 26.96
CA LYS A 808 26.90 21.91 26.23
C LYS A 808 26.86 22.77 24.95
N LEU A 809 25.69 22.93 24.35
CA LEU A 809 25.43 23.84 23.24
C LEU A 809 25.25 25.30 23.66
N GLY A 810 25.52 25.66 24.96
CA GLY A 810 25.44 27.02 25.48
C GLY A 810 23.99 27.52 25.70
N LYS A 811 22.98 26.64 25.68
CA LYS A 811 21.57 27.01 25.93
C LYS A 811 21.15 26.66 27.36
N LYS A 812 20.05 27.24 27.82
CA LYS A 812 19.50 27.06 29.16
C LYS A 812 18.26 26.14 29.13
N PRO A 813 18.35 24.89 29.60
CA PRO A 813 17.20 23.98 29.62
C PRO A 813 16.22 24.37 30.72
N VAL A 814 14.94 24.32 30.39
CA VAL A 814 13.80 24.45 31.31
C VAL A 814 12.96 23.21 31.22
N LEU A 815 12.84 22.41 32.26
CA LEU A 815 12.00 21.23 32.27
C LEU A 815 10.55 21.60 32.56
N LEU A 816 9.66 21.39 31.58
CA LEU A 816 8.24 21.64 31.75
C LEU A 816 7.61 20.64 32.74
N PRO A 817 6.67 21.03 33.62
CA PRO A 817 5.93 20.07 34.42
C PRO A 817 5.26 18.99 33.56
N PHE A 818 5.29 17.74 34.02
CA PHE A 818 4.67 16.64 33.29
C PHE A 818 3.16 16.87 33.12
N LYS A 819 2.70 16.72 31.89
CA LYS A 819 1.28 16.71 31.51
C LYS A 819 0.98 15.46 30.69
N PRO A 820 -0.15 14.77 30.93
CA PRO A 820 -0.55 13.64 30.10
C PRO A 820 -0.75 14.05 28.63
N ASN A 821 -0.27 13.22 27.73
CA ASN A 821 -0.47 13.40 26.27
C ASN A 821 -1.81 12.81 25.80
N GLY A 822 -2.24 11.71 26.40
CA GLY A 822 -3.50 11.03 26.10
C GLY A 822 -3.44 10.09 24.89
N LYS A 823 -2.31 9.90 24.22
CA LYS A 823 -2.22 9.02 23.04
C LYS A 823 -2.69 7.60 23.33
N ALA A 824 -2.38 7.06 24.48
CA ALA A 824 -2.85 5.73 24.91
C ALA A 824 -4.37 5.63 25.02
N GLN A 825 -5.02 6.70 25.49
CA GLN A 825 -6.49 6.82 25.56
C GLN A 825 -7.09 6.81 24.13
N HIS A 826 -6.51 7.58 23.21
CA HIS A 826 -6.92 7.62 21.80
C HIS A 826 -6.82 6.23 21.15
N ILE A 827 -5.67 5.58 21.26
CA ILE A 827 -5.41 4.25 20.68
C ILE A 827 -6.40 3.20 21.18
N LYS A 828 -6.79 3.26 22.44
CA LYS A 828 -7.77 2.32 23.03
C LYS A 828 -9.22 2.78 22.89
N GLY A 829 -9.49 3.88 22.17
CA GLY A 829 -10.85 4.40 21.92
C GLY A 829 -11.55 4.94 23.18
N PHE A 830 -10.81 5.48 24.15
CA PHE A 830 -11.35 6.25 25.27
C PHE A 830 -11.49 7.72 24.89
N LEU A 831 -12.24 8.01 23.84
CA LEU A 831 -12.26 9.33 23.20
C LEU A 831 -12.75 10.44 24.10
N ARG A 832 -13.70 10.18 25.01
CA ARG A 832 -14.13 11.15 26.01
C ARG A 832 -12.98 11.56 26.93
N GLN A 833 -12.20 10.59 27.42
CA GLN A 833 -11.05 10.88 28.29
C GLN A 833 -9.94 11.56 27.50
N PHE A 834 -9.67 11.09 26.28
CA PHE A 834 -8.70 11.69 25.38
C PHE A 834 -9.00 13.16 25.10
N LYS A 835 -10.26 13.48 24.77
CA LYS A 835 -10.69 14.86 24.54
C LYS A 835 -10.43 15.75 25.74
N ALA A 836 -10.81 15.32 26.94
CA ALA A 836 -10.56 16.07 28.17
C ALA A 836 -9.06 16.26 28.46
N THR A 837 -8.25 15.21 28.25
CA THR A 837 -6.79 15.29 28.38
C THR A 837 -6.20 16.26 27.36
N ALA A 838 -6.61 16.16 26.10
CA ALA A 838 -6.14 17.01 25.02
C ALA A 838 -6.49 18.49 25.24
N GLU A 839 -7.75 18.79 25.63
CA GLU A 839 -8.19 20.16 25.96
C GLU A 839 -7.34 20.76 27.09
N SER A 840 -7.13 20.01 28.18
CA SER A 840 -6.33 20.49 29.32
C SER A 840 -4.86 20.72 28.97
N THR A 841 -4.26 19.80 28.20
CA THR A 841 -2.84 19.87 27.84
C THR A 841 -2.62 20.91 26.73
N ALA A 842 -3.50 21.03 25.75
CA ALA A 842 -3.45 22.05 24.72
C ALA A 842 -3.53 23.47 25.32
N ALA A 843 -4.50 23.72 26.20
CA ALA A 843 -4.64 25.01 26.90
C ALA A 843 -3.42 25.38 27.75
N PHE A 844 -2.71 24.39 28.29
CA PHE A 844 -1.44 24.62 29.01
C PHE A 844 -0.31 24.94 28.04
N LEU A 845 -0.14 24.16 26.97
CA LEU A 845 0.92 24.37 25.98
C LEU A 845 0.74 25.65 25.18
N GLU A 846 -0.48 26.07 24.92
CA GLU A 846 -0.80 27.39 24.31
C GLU A 846 -0.25 28.54 25.17
N LYS A 847 -0.52 28.51 26.48
CA LYS A 847 0.03 29.51 27.41
C LYS A 847 1.56 29.49 27.44
N VAL A 848 2.17 28.31 27.33
CA VAL A 848 3.63 28.18 27.26
C VAL A 848 4.17 28.73 25.95
N ALA A 849 3.46 28.54 24.84
CA ALA A 849 3.83 29.05 23.52
C ALA A 849 3.86 30.60 23.46
N ASP A 850 3.05 31.29 24.29
CA ASP A 850 3.08 32.75 24.44
C ASP A 850 4.44 33.29 24.91
N LEU A 851 5.23 32.44 25.57
CA LEU A 851 6.59 32.78 25.98
C LEU A 851 7.56 32.96 24.78
N LYS A 852 7.20 32.45 23.61
CA LYS A 852 8.04 32.43 22.39
C LYS A 852 9.41 31.76 22.63
N ILE A 853 9.46 30.74 23.46
CA ILE A 853 10.61 29.89 23.72
C ILE A 853 10.35 28.52 23.03
N ALA A 854 11.36 27.96 22.37
CA ALA A 854 11.25 26.70 21.68
C ALA A 854 10.85 25.55 22.65
N MET A 855 9.76 24.86 22.36
CA MET A 855 9.33 23.66 23.08
C MET A 855 9.78 22.42 22.31
N VAL A 856 10.53 21.53 22.98
CA VAL A 856 11.13 20.34 22.36
C VAL A 856 10.76 19.08 23.14
N GLY A 857 10.29 18.07 22.45
CA GLY A 857 10.01 16.74 23.00
C GLY A 857 10.98 15.69 22.43
N VAL A 858 11.26 14.66 23.22
CA VAL A 858 12.25 13.63 22.85
C VAL A 858 11.63 12.50 22.01
N ASP A 859 10.46 12.00 22.40
CA ASP A 859 9.82 10.88 21.67
C ASP A 859 8.97 11.39 20.50
N PRO A 860 9.33 11.06 19.24
CA PRO A 860 8.63 11.58 18.06
C PRO A 860 7.16 11.15 18.02
N ALA A 861 6.79 9.97 18.51
CA ALA A 861 5.40 9.51 18.49
C ALA A 861 4.50 10.36 19.38
N LEU A 862 4.98 10.83 20.51
CA LEU A 862 4.25 11.68 21.44
C LEU A 862 4.22 13.14 20.96
N VAL A 863 5.34 13.64 20.42
CA VAL A 863 5.40 15.00 19.81
C VAL A 863 4.39 15.12 18.67
N LEU A 864 4.35 14.15 17.78
CA LEU A 864 3.44 14.18 16.63
C LEU A 864 1.96 14.02 17.02
N CYS A 865 1.63 13.46 18.20
CA CYS A 865 0.28 13.43 18.72
C CYS A 865 -0.31 14.83 18.92
N TYR A 866 0.50 15.78 19.37
CA TYR A 866 0.07 17.19 19.52
C TYR A 866 -0.26 17.85 18.18
N ARG A 867 0.31 17.36 17.08
CA ARG A 867 0.10 17.91 15.72
C ARG A 867 -1.08 17.26 15.02
N ASP A 868 -1.24 15.93 15.15
CA ASP A 868 -2.22 15.14 14.40
C ASP A 868 -3.51 14.90 15.21
N GLU A 869 -3.44 14.06 16.24
CA GLU A 869 -4.63 13.62 17.00
C GLU A 869 -5.30 14.77 17.74
N TYR A 870 -4.52 15.74 18.24
CA TYR A 870 -5.08 16.95 18.88
C TYR A 870 -5.79 17.83 17.87
N ALA A 871 -5.22 18.04 16.67
CA ALA A 871 -5.87 18.82 15.62
C ALA A 871 -7.18 18.16 15.17
N GLU A 872 -7.20 16.84 15.08
CA GLU A 872 -8.39 16.07 14.70
C GLU A 872 -9.53 16.21 15.73
N VAL A 873 -9.21 16.14 17.03
CA VAL A 873 -10.26 16.09 18.07
C VAL A 873 -10.67 17.46 18.58
N LEU A 874 -9.78 18.45 18.52
CA LEU A 874 -10.01 19.79 19.05
C LEU A 874 -10.34 20.83 17.98
N GLY A 875 -9.93 20.60 16.72
CA GLY A 875 -10.04 21.59 15.66
C GLY A 875 -9.36 22.91 16.08
N ASP A 876 -10.05 24.04 15.89
CA ASP A 876 -9.53 25.37 16.23
C ASP A 876 -9.22 25.56 17.74
N LYS A 877 -9.82 24.75 18.62
CA LYS A 877 -9.53 24.78 20.06
C LYS A 877 -8.17 24.18 20.43
N ARG A 878 -7.45 23.60 19.46
CA ARG A 878 -6.09 23.12 19.68
C ARG A 878 -5.12 24.27 20.02
N GLY A 879 -5.33 25.45 19.45
CA GLY A 879 -4.38 26.55 19.49
C GLY A 879 -3.19 26.38 18.52
N ASP A 880 -2.32 27.39 18.48
CA ASP A 880 -1.20 27.50 17.53
C ASP A 880 0.17 27.06 18.10
N PHE A 881 0.18 26.40 19.25
CA PHE A 881 1.43 25.92 19.81
C PHE A 881 2.11 24.85 18.96
N THR A 882 3.44 24.84 18.97
CA THR A 882 4.25 23.82 18.29
C THR A 882 5.25 23.22 19.27
N VAL A 883 5.24 21.87 19.35
CA VAL A 883 6.30 21.10 20.01
C VAL A 883 7.17 20.49 18.91
N LEU A 884 8.47 20.77 18.94
CA LEU A 884 9.47 20.28 17.99
C LEU A 884 10.05 18.93 18.46
N THR A 885 10.48 18.11 17.51
CA THR A 885 11.39 17.00 17.82
C THR A 885 12.82 17.53 17.97
N VAL A 886 13.73 16.71 18.48
CA VAL A 886 15.12 17.13 18.74
C VAL A 886 15.83 17.60 17.46
N HIS A 887 15.67 16.87 16.34
CA HIS A 887 16.32 17.27 15.08
C HIS A 887 15.71 18.55 14.47
N GLU A 888 14.38 18.73 14.55
CA GLU A 888 13.72 19.95 14.09
C GLU A 888 14.17 21.18 14.88
N TRP A 889 14.54 21.00 16.15
CA TRP A 889 15.10 22.09 16.96
C TRP A 889 16.57 22.36 16.61
N LEU A 890 17.39 21.32 16.44
CA LEU A 890 18.84 21.45 16.16
C LEU A 890 19.12 21.96 14.76
N LYS A 891 18.47 21.40 13.74
CA LYS A 891 18.83 21.63 12.33
C LYS A 891 18.84 23.11 11.91
N PRO A 892 17.81 23.94 12.19
CA PRO A 892 17.82 25.36 11.81
C PRO A 892 18.86 26.19 12.57
N ARG A 893 19.42 25.68 13.67
CA ARG A 893 20.34 26.36 14.59
C ARG A 893 21.78 25.91 14.45
N LEU A 894 22.12 25.09 13.49
CA LEU A 894 23.47 24.57 13.30
C LEU A 894 24.52 25.71 13.19
N SER A 895 24.17 26.80 12.51
CA SER A 895 25.05 27.96 12.39
C SER A 895 25.36 28.67 13.73
N GLU A 896 24.58 28.44 14.79
CA GLU A 896 24.78 28.96 16.11
C GLU A 896 25.84 28.16 16.90
N PHE A 897 26.17 26.95 16.44
CA PHE A 897 27.04 26.01 17.15
C PHE A 897 28.38 25.85 16.44
N VAL A 898 29.43 25.60 17.24
CA VAL A 898 30.77 25.40 16.70
C VAL A 898 30.85 24.11 15.88
N THR A 899 31.34 24.20 14.65
CA THR A 899 31.58 23.06 13.77
C THR A 899 32.83 22.31 14.20
N SER A 900 32.80 20.99 14.22
CA SER A 900 34.00 20.19 14.42
C SER A 900 34.76 20.04 13.09
N GLU A 901 36.07 20.37 13.10
CA GLU A 901 36.95 20.20 11.94
C GLU A 901 37.46 18.76 11.78
N THR A 902 37.25 17.88 12.77
CA THR A 902 37.75 16.51 12.76
C THR A 902 36.57 15.53 12.60
N THR A 903 36.56 14.77 11.53
CA THR A 903 35.59 13.68 11.34
C THR A 903 36.02 12.46 12.17
N SER A 904 35.16 11.97 13.08
CA SER A 904 35.45 10.73 13.82
C SER A 904 35.35 9.54 12.84
N GLY A 905 36.38 8.68 12.82
CA GLY A 905 36.60 7.68 11.80
C GLY A 905 35.55 6.54 11.72
N GLU A 906 34.67 6.38 12.70
CA GLU A 906 33.70 5.28 12.76
C GLU A 906 32.25 5.75 12.63
N ALA A 907 31.50 5.09 11.74
CA ALA A 907 30.12 5.43 11.46
C ALA A 907 29.16 5.02 12.59
N TRP A 908 28.16 5.86 12.84
CA TRP A 908 26.95 5.53 13.58
C TRP A 908 25.87 5.07 12.59
N TYR A 909 24.92 4.26 13.08
CA TYR A 909 23.85 3.67 12.26
C TYR A 909 22.47 4.07 12.81
N LEU A 910 21.72 4.84 12.04
CA LEU A 910 20.41 5.35 12.44
C LEU A 910 19.28 4.39 12.00
N LEU A 911 18.54 3.87 12.96
CA LEU A 911 17.28 3.15 12.76
C LEU A 911 16.14 4.07 13.26
N ALA A 912 15.60 4.88 12.37
CA ALA A 912 14.63 5.90 12.73
C ALA A 912 13.25 5.31 13.05
N HIS A 913 12.50 5.98 13.93
CA HIS A 913 11.15 5.58 14.32
C HIS A 913 10.18 5.65 13.14
N CYS A 914 9.31 4.64 13.00
CA CYS A 914 8.39 4.55 11.84
C CYS A 914 7.47 5.78 11.70
N THR A 915 6.93 6.32 12.78
CA THR A 915 6.08 7.53 12.74
C THR A 915 6.88 8.78 12.35
N GLU A 916 8.13 8.91 12.82
CA GLU A 916 9.04 10.00 12.43
C GLU A 916 9.31 9.96 10.93
N LYS A 917 9.76 8.81 10.40
CA LYS A 917 10.02 8.63 8.97
C LYS A 917 8.82 8.96 8.07
N THR A 918 7.62 8.64 8.53
CA THR A 918 6.42 8.80 7.71
C THR A 918 5.83 10.21 7.78
N LYS A 919 5.99 10.90 8.89
CA LYS A 919 5.43 12.25 9.12
C LYS A 919 6.44 13.36 8.91
N LEU A 920 7.73 13.07 9.09
CA LEU A 920 8.86 13.98 8.92
C LEU A 920 9.84 13.37 7.91
N PRO A 921 9.53 13.40 6.61
CA PRO A 921 10.28 12.65 5.59
C PRO A 921 11.76 13.06 5.47
N ASN A 922 12.13 14.26 5.93
CA ASN A 922 13.50 14.75 5.94
C ASN A 922 14.27 14.38 7.21
N ALA A 923 13.62 13.76 8.21
CA ALA A 923 14.24 13.54 9.53
C ALA A 923 15.57 12.76 9.45
N GLU A 924 15.63 11.70 8.64
CA GLU A 924 16.86 10.92 8.49
C GLU A 924 18.00 11.73 7.84
N LYS A 925 17.69 12.55 6.83
CA LYS A 925 18.63 13.47 6.19
C LYS A 925 19.10 14.56 7.16
N GLU A 926 18.17 15.17 7.88
CA GLU A 926 18.46 16.22 8.88
C GLU A 926 19.35 15.70 10.00
N TRP A 927 19.10 14.47 10.52
CA TRP A 927 20.01 13.83 11.46
C TRP A 927 21.40 13.61 10.87
N GLY A 928 21.53 13.21 9.60
CA GLY A 928 22.80 13.09 8.90
C GLY A 928 23.58 14.42 8.84
N GLU A 929 22.88 15.50 8.49
CA GLU A 929 23.47 16.85 8.42
C GLU A 929 23.88 17.38 9.81
N ILE A 930 23.09 17.09 10.86
CA ILE A 930 23.43 17.42 12.24
C ILE A 930 24.70 16.69 12.67
N PHE A 931 24.79 15.39 12.42
CA PHE A 931 25.98 14.61 12.75
C PHE A 931 27.22 15.10 12.00
N ALA A 932 27.10 15.40 10.71
CA ALA A 932 28.20 15.94 9.89
C ALA A 932 28.73 17.26 10.43
N HIS A 933 27.81 18.15 10.89
CA HIS A 933 28.20 19.45 11.50
C HIS A 933 29.08 19.26 12.74
N PHE A 934 28.81 18.25 13.56
CA PHE A 934 29.59 17.95 14.76
C PHE A 934 30.70 16.89 14.52
N GLY A 935 31.11 16.66 13.28
CA GLY A 935 32.21 15.76 12.94
C GLY A 935 31.89 14.27 13.04
N GLY A 936 30.60 13.89 13.11
CA GLY A 936 30.15 12.50 13.15
C GLY A 936 29.70 11.98 11.78
N LEU A 937 29.98 10.71 11.49
CA LEU A 937 29.45 10.02 10.30
C LEU A 937 28.20 9.22 10.69
N LEU A 938 27.05 9.55 10.11
CA LEU A 938 25.79 8.85 10.33
C LEU A 938 25.31 8.15 9.04
N LYS A 939 25.04 6.85 9.14
CA LYS A 939 24.46 6.05 8.04
C LYS A 939 23.04 5.63 8.39
N THR A 940 22.09 5.90 7.50
CA THR A 940 20.70 5.47 7.68
C THR A 940 20.56 3.98 7.35
N VAL A 941 19.82 3.26 8.20
CA VAL A 941 19.48 1.85 8.00
C VAL A 941 18.00 1.73 7.67
N PRO A 942 17.64 1.22 6.49
CA PRO A 942 16.25 1.10 6.10
C PRO A 942 15.56 -0.03 6.89
N VAL A 943 14.71 0.35 7.85
CA VAL A 943 13.88 -0.58 8.64
C VAL A 943 12.42 -0.18 8.62
N GLY A 944 11.54 -1.16 8.73
CA GLY A 944 10.09 -0.96 8.86
C GLY A 944 9.65 -0.71 10.31
N CYS A 945 8.52 -1.30 10.70
CA CYS A 945 8.02 -1.23 12.08
C CYS A 945 8.80 -2.17 13.01
N CYS A 946 9.05 -1.72 14.24
CA CYS A 946 9.69 -2.56 15.27
C CYS A 946 8.73 -3.53 15.97
N GLY A 947 7.40 -3.44 15.75
CA GLY A 947 6.41 -4.31 16.36
C GLY A 947 5.94 -3.91 17.77
N MET A 948 6.55 -2.91 18.42
CA MET A 948 6.17 -2.51 19.78
C MET A 948 4.93 -1.60 19.83
N ALA A 949 4.90 -0.52 19.05
CA ALA A 949 3.80 0.45 18.97
C ALA A 949 3.17 0.80 20.35
N GLY A 950 3.91 1.50 21.17
CA GLY A 950 3.52 1.81 22.55
C GLY A 950 3.45 0.58 23.44
N THR A 951 2.27 0.13 23.78
CA THR A 951 2.04 -1.07 24.64
C THR A 951 1.64 -2.31 23.87
N PHE A 952 1.44 -2.24 22.56
CA PHE A 952 0.97 -3.36 21.72
C PHE A 952 1.85 -4.61 21.88
N GLY A 953 3.16 -4.46 21.82
CA GLY A 953 4.11 -5.57 21.94
C GLY A 953 4.12 -6.24 23.34
N HIS A 954 3.55 -5.60 24.36
CA HIS A 954 3.41 -6.12 25.70
C HIS A 954 2.06 -6.85 25.94
N GLU A 955 1.13 -6.80 24.98
CA GLU A 955 -0.13 -7.51 25.08
C GLU A 955 0.08 -8.99 24.68
N LEU A 956 -0.30 -9.94 25.56
CA LEU A 956 -0.06 -11.37 25.37
C LEU A 956 -0.60 -11.90 24.04
N ASP A 957 -1.82 -11.50 23.68
CA ASP A 957 -2.49 -11.87 22.42
C ASP A 957 -1.85 -11.22 21.16
N LYS A 958 -0.91 -10.31 21.33
CA LYS A 958 -0.17 -9.62 20.27
C LYS A 958 1.32 -9.96 20.22
N LEU A 959 1.80 -10.69 21.22
CA LEU A 959 3.23 -10.97 21.40
C LEU A 959 3.85 -11.63 20.17
N GLN A 960 3.19 -12.67 19.62
CA GLN A 960 3.72 -13.37 18.45
C GLN A 960 3.77 -12.43 17.23
N MET A 961 2.67 -11.73 16.95
CA MET A 961 2.65 -10.73 15.86
C MET A 961 3.74 -9.66 16.02
N SER A 962 3.98 -9.20 17.26
CA SER A 962 5.05 -8.23 17.57
C SER A 962 6.44 -8.79 17.25
N LYS A 963 6.71 -10.07 17.59
CA LYS A 963 7.96 -10.77 17.27
C LYS A 963 8.14 -10.94 15.76
N ASP A 964 7.10 -11.36 15.07
CA ASP A 964 7.14 -11.57 13.62
C ASP A 964 7.41 -10.25 12.88
N ILE A 965 6.77 -9.16 13.30
CA ILE A 965 7.04 -7.82 12.75
C ILE A 965 8.49 -7.40 13.00
N TYR A 966 9.03 -7.62 14.19
CA TYR A 966 10.43 -7.34 14.51
C TYR A 966 11.39 -8.13 13.61
N GLY A 967 11.04 -9.39 13.34
CA GLY A 967 11.79 -10.27 12.44
C GLY A 967 11.85 -9.83 10.99
N LEU A 968 10.93 -8.97 10.52
CA LEU A 968 10.90 -8.53 9.11
C LEU A 968 12.14 -7.72 8.70
N SER A 969 12.59 -6.79 9.55
CA SER A 969 13.70 -5.89 9.19
C SER A 969 14.64 -5.54 10.35
N TRP A 970 14.14 -5.38 11.56
CA TRP A 970 14.92 -4.95 12.72
C TRP A 970 15.97 -5.98 13.12
N LYS A 971 15.55 -7.23 13.37
CA LYS A 971 16.46 -8.32 13.76
C LYS A 971 17.55 -8.55 12.72
N PRO A 972 17.25 -8.75 11.40
CA PRO A 972 18.26 -8.95 10.38
C PRO A 972 19.24 -7.78 10.22
N SER A 973 18.77 -6.54 10.45
CA SER A 973 19.64 -5.35 10.38
C SER A 973 20.60 -5.30 11.57
N LEU A 974 20.11 -5.52 12.79
CA LEU A 974 20.93 -5.47 13.99
C LEU A 974 21.96 -6.61 14.08
N GLU A 975 21.68 -7.76 13.47
CA GLU A 975 22.64 -8.87 13.35
C GLU A 975 23.87 -8.53 12.49
N LYS A 976 23.72 -7.58 11.55
CA LYS A 976 24.78 -7.15 10.61
C LYS A 976 25.57 -5.92 11.08
N LEU A 977 25.12 -5.27 12.14
CA LEU A 977 25.67 -3.98 12.56
C LEU A 977 26.33 -4.06 13.95
N PRO A 978 27.33 -3.20 14.23
CA PRO A 978 27.87 -3.04 15.57
C PRO A 978 26.79 -2.43 16.47
N LYS A 979 26.22 -3.26 17.36
CA LYS A 979 25.04 -2.91 18.17
C LYS A 979 25.23 -1.67 19.04
N GLU A 980 26.43 -1.43 19.54
CA GLU A 980 26.82 -0.27 20.32
C GLU A 980 26.83 1.06 19.53
N ARG A 981 26.88 0.95 18.20
CA ARG A 981 26.83 2.09 17.26
C ARG A 981 25.43 2.29 16.66
N CYS A 982 24.45 1.50 17.03
CA CYS A 982 23.07 1.66 16.57
C CYS A 982 22.34 2.73 17.38
N LEU A 983 21.74 3.68 16.64
CA LEU A 983 21.00 4.82 17.19
C LEU A 983 19.52 4.70 16.84
N ILE A 984 18.65 4.91 17.83
CA ILE A 984 17.21 4.70 17.68
C ILE A 984 16.43 5.87 18.27
N THR A 985 15.63 6.56 17.46
CA THR A 985 14.94 7.79 17.88
C THR A 985 13.73 7.54 18.80
N GLY A 986 12.90 6.53 18.54
CA GLY A 986 11.67 6.30 19.31
C GLY A 986 11.86 5.38 20.52
N TYR A 987 11.22 5.70 21.65
CA TYR A 987 11.21 4.87 22.86
C TYR A 987 10.70 3.45 22.59
N SER A 988 9.58 3.32 21.86
CA SER A 988 8.98 2.00 21.54
C SER A 988 10.00 1.07 20.89
N CYS A 989 10.81 1.59 19.96
CA CYS A 989 11.82 0.81 19.26
C CYS A 989 13.00 0.47 20.18
N ARG A 990 13.49 1.43 21.00
CA ARG A 990 14.55 1.16 21.98
C ARG A 990 14.10 0.09 23.01
N SER A 991 12.85 0.17 23.48
CA SER A 991 12.27 -0.82 24.36
C SER A 991 12.20 -2.21 23.73
N GLN A 992 11.82 -2.31 22.46
CA GLN A 992 11.74 -3.57 21.73
C GLN A 992 13.11 -4.21 21.53
N VAL A 993 14.11 -3.41 21.10
CA VAL A 993 15.50 -3.88 20.95
C VAL A 993 16.05 -4.33 22.30
N LYS A 994 15.86 -3.56 23.37
CA LYS A 994 16.27 -3.96 24.73
C LYS A 994 15.66 -5.29 25.14
N ARG A 995 14.39 -5.52 24.79
CA ARG A 995 13.65 -6.75 25.15
C ARG A 995 14.18 -7.97 24.39
N PHE A 996 14.44 -7.87 23.09
CA PHE A 996 14.78 -9.03 22.26
C PHE A 996 16.29 -9.22 22.05
N GLU A 997 17.08 -8.13 22.08
CA GLU A 997 18.53 -8.20 21.88
C GLU A 997 19.32 -8.05 23.19
N HIS A 998 18.64 -7.80 24.32
CA HIS A 998 19.25 -7.59 25.65
C HIS A 998 20.32 -6.48 25.71
N ILE A 999 20.24 -5.51 24.78
CA ILE A 999 21.06 -4.32 24.74
C ILE A 999 20.20 -3.07 24.90
N LYS A 1000 20.77 -1.99 25.45
CA LYS A 1000 20.11 -0.69 25.53
C LYS A 1000 20.66 0.23 24.42
N PRO A 1001 19.96 0.39 23.29
CA PRO A 1001 20.44 1.25 22.21
C PRO A 1001 20.34 2.73 22.62
N LYS A 1002 21.24 3.56 22.07
CA LYS A 1002 21.28 4.99 22.32
C LYS A 1002 20.27 5.74 21.43
N HIS A 1003 19.79 6.88 21.94
CA HIS A 1003 19.15 7.89 21.10
C HIS A 1003 20.24 8.70 20.34
N PRO A 1004 20.00 9.24 19.12
CA PRO A 1004 20.97 10.07 18.41
C PRO A 1004 21.54 11.22 19.24
N LEU A 1005 20.73 11.90 20.05
CA LEU A 1005 21.18 12.97 20.95
C LEU A 1005 22.28 12.53 21.94
N GLN A 1006 22.23 11.25 22.39
CA GLN A 1006 23.23 10.68 23.31
C GLN A 1006 24.57 10.47 22.61
N ALA A 1007 24.57 10.12 21.34
CA ALA A 1007 25.79 10.05 20.54
C ALA A 1007 26.34 11.43 20.22
N LEU A 1008 25.50 12.43 19.93
CA LEU A 1008 25.89 13.82 19.72
C LEU A 1008 26.57 14.39 20.98
N LEU A 1009 26.01 14.12 22.16
CA LEU A 1009 26.61 14.54 23.43
C LEU A 1009 28.05 14.02 23.62
N GLN A 1010 28.38 12.87 23.02
CA GLN A 1010 29.74 12.29 23.05
C GLN A 1010 30.67 12.92 22.00
N LEU A 1011 30.11 13.38 20.87
CA LEU A 1011 30.89 14.00 19.79
C LEU A 1011 31.28 15.46 20.09
N ILE A 1012 30.37 16.19 20.73
CA ILE A 1012 30.59 17.61 21.15
C ILE A 1012 31.41 17.64 22.42
#